data_c7706e7c62400c8832cb4d9fed9291e9
#
_entry.id   c7706e7c62400c8832cb4d9fed9291e9
#
_cell.length_a   1.000
_cell.length_b   1.000
_cell.length_c   1.000
_cell.angle_alpha   90.00
_cell.angle_beta   90.00
_cell.angle_gamma   90.00
#
_symmetry.space_group_name_H-M   'P 1'
#
loop_
_entity.id
_entity.type
_entity.pdbx_description
1 polymer ?
#
loop_
_entity_poly.entity_id
_entity_poly.type
_entity_poly.pdbx_seq_one_letter_code
_entity_poly.pdbx_strand_id
1 'polypeptide(L)'
;MVVDEQGFRMPYIDGDKCINCNQCEKACPQIEYSSANYENPNCYGVIASEEILKKSSSGGAFSVLCDYIFERNGYVCGAAYDSDFRSVSHIMISNREELYKLRGSKYVRSDLGNIFNEIREKLENDEYVLFSGTPCQVVALYNVLGKEYEKLVTVDLICSGVPSEKVYGKYIEEISLGKKIKTINMRPKKYGWEESGIQIVFDDDSEYMIQGIRDPYLKAYLKKCINYTACYNCQFAVWPRKSDFTIGDLWHAKQLYFKENFEKGISCLTVNNFKAEKIFDKIRNNFANMRKLSFEFLRTHNMTIVKRRIPLFRERFFSLISENMKFADAVEYAINWKFDVAITGCWTVHNYGGMLTYYALYSLIKSFGMNVIMVERRANIPGYDIPKLSNVREALYPYYDVARIHKSFDDQRELNVRVKNFVSGSDQIWNYKLMRADAIDSYMFDYVSGYRKKIAYGASFGSDNFNGTEEEKNRFQQLISKFDVVSTREDSGKAILKEFGINAQSVLDPVMLVDKNIFDELASKALVKMNGGNYMFTYFVLPNKSKIGFEKIAEKLDVPQLNTINCDRQMLERLNLLAEWEYPYEENLKLEDWLCYIKNSLYVITDSFHCVCLSLIYHKNFIFIKGDATEKTGLQRVTSLLNKVGLLNHIVENAKEALSFVDNNEFNIDFGKVEELLAPYRWQSRNWLRKALIDEEE
;
A
#
# COMPACT_ATOMS: atom_id res chain seq x y z
N MET A 1 -31.13 -8.59 5.98
CA MET A 1 -30.09 -7.56 5.90
C MET A 1 -29.91 -6.94 7.28
N VAL A 2 -28.70 -6.88 7.79
CA VAL A 2 -28.32 -6.15 9.01
C VAL A 2 -27.45 -4.96 8.64
N VAL A 3 -27.47 -3.92 9.46
CA VAL A 3 -26.61 -2.73 9.27
C VAL A 3 -25.50 -2.80 10.29
N ASP A 4 -24.24 -2.75 9.84
CA ASP A 4 -23.08 -2.72 10.74
C ASP A 4 -22.92 -1.36 11.44
N GLU A 5 -22.01 -1.27 12.40
CA GLU A 5 -21.74 -0.03 13.15
C GLU A 5 -21.33 1.16 12.28
N GLN A 6 -20.73 0.88 11.12
CA GLN A 6 -20.30 1.88 10.15
C GLN A 6 -21.43 2.29 9.17
N GLY A 7 -22.60 1.65 9.28
CA GLY A 7 -23.79 1.95 8.47
C GLY A 7 -23.83 1.21 7.12
N PHE A 8 -23.07 0.12 6.96
CA PHE A 8 -23.13 -0.71 5.76
C PHE A 8 -24.11 -1.85 5.93
N ARG A 9 -24.93 -2.07 4.91
CA ARG A 9 -25.89 -3.19 4.88
C ARG A 9 -25.17 -4.48 4.53
N MET A 10 -25.22 -5.45 5.44
CA MET A 10 -24.65 -6.78 5.29
C MET A 10 -25.74 -7.83 5.09
N PRO A 11 -25.52 -8.85 4.24
CA PRO A 11 -26.43 -9.98 4.18
C PRO A 11 -26.44 -10.72 5.52
N TYR A 12 -27.60 -11.13 5.97
CA TYR A 12 -27.79 -11.96 7.15
C TYR A 12 -28.73 -13.12 6.80
N ILE A 13 -28.31 -14.33 7.13
CA ILE A 13 -29.10 -15.53 6.99
C ILE A 13 -29.65 -15.88 8.37
N ASP A 14 -30.97 -15.81 8.51
CA ASP A 14 -31.67 -16.24 9.71
C ASP A 14 -31.74 -17.79 9.68
N GLY A 15 -30.95 -18.43 10.54
CA GLY A 15 -30.86 -19.90 10.58
C GLY A 15 -32.21 -20.59 10.88
N ASP A 16 -33.07 -19.94 11.67
CA ASP A 16 -34.39 -20.50 12.03
C ASP A 16 -35.41 -20.45 10.87
N LYS A 17 -35.16 -19.56 9.89
CA LYS A 17 -36.01 -19.40 8.69
C LYS A 17 -35.37 -19.97 7.42
N CYS A 18 -34.12 -20.41 7.50
CA CYS A 18 -33.40 -20.93 6.37
C CYS A 18 -33.89 -22.33 5.98
N ILE A 19 -34.41 -22.48 4.75
CA ILE A 19 -34.87 -23.77 4.19
C ILE A 19 -33.79 -24.45 3.33
N ASN A 20 -32.54 -23.99 3.38
CA ASN A 20 -31.37 -24.49 2.63
C ASN A 20 -31.61 -24.58 1.10
N CYS A 21 -32.33 -23.65 0.51
CA CYS A 21 -32.62 -23.63 -0.93
C CYS A 21 -31.49 -23.07 -1.78
N ASN A 22 -30.40 -22.53 -1.19
CA ASN A 22 -29.21 -21.94 -1.80
C ASN A 22 -29.52 -20.78 -2.77
N GLN A 23 -30.72 -20.20 -2.74
CA GLN A 23 -31.05 -19.05 -3.60
C GLN A 23 -30.22 -17.79 -3.26
N CYS A 24 -29.92 -17.56 -1.99
CA CYS A 24 -29.07 -16.46 -1.54
C CYS A 24 -27.62 -16.58 -2.07
N GLU A 25 -27.09 -17.79 -2.15
CA GLU A 25 -25.77 -18.07 -2.73
C GLU A 25 -25.77 -17.86 -4.24
N LYS A 26 -26.78 -18.39 -4.94
CA LYS A 26 -26.93 -18.19 -6.39
C LYS A 26 -27.11 -16.73 -6.79
N ALA A 27 -27.81 -15.94 -5.97
CA ALA A 27 -28.00 -14.51 -6.20
C ALA A 27 -26.75 -13.67 -5.84
N CYS A 28 -25.87 -14.19 -4.97
CA CYS A 28 -24.72 -13.43 -4.46
C CYS A 28 -23.66 -13.21 -5.54
N PRO A 29 -23.37 -11.98 -5.94
CA PRO A 29 -22.37 -11.71 -6.96
C PRO A 29 -20.93 -11.99 -6.49
N GLN A 30 -20.70 -12.22 -5.19
CA GLN A 30 -19.36 -12.42 -4.61
C GLN A 30 -18.90 -13.88 -4.67
N ILE A 31 -19.78 -14.84 -4.83
CA ILE A 31 -19.45 -16.28 -4.78
C ILE A 31 -18.82 -16.74 -6.08
N GLU A 32 -19.45 -16.46 -7.22
CA GLU A 32 -18.92 -16.76 -8.54
C GLU A 32 -19.06 -15.56 -9.47
N TYR A 33 -17.97 -15.19 -10.13
CA TYR A 33 -17.98 -14.18 -11.16
C TYR A 33 -17.25 -14.68 -12.41
N SER A 34 -18.01 -14.76 -13.49
CA SER A 34 -17.47 -14.97 -14.82
C SER A 34 -18.22 -14.11 -15.84
N SER A 35 -17.54 -13.74 -16.90
CA SER A 35 -18.13 -13.01 -18.02
C SER A 35 -17.56 -13.53 -19.32
N ALA A 36 -18.43 -13.84 -20.29
CA ALA A 36 -18.07 -14.20 -21.65
C ALA A 36 -17.94 -12.97 -22.56
N ASN A 37 -18.06 -11.76 -22.05
CA ASN A 37 -17.89 -10.53 -22.79
C ASN A 37 -16.42 -10.29 -23.17
N TYR A 38 -16.15 -9.28 -23.97
CA TYR A 38 -14.82 -8.99 -24.52
C TYR A 38 -13.81 -8.63 -23.41
N GLU A 39 -12.65 -9.29 -23.41
CA GLU A 39 -11.52 -8.91 -22.56
C GLU A 39 -10.95 -7.53 -22.93
N ASN A 40 -10.96 -7.21 -24.23
CA ASN A 40 -10.55 -5.93 -24.78
C ASN A 40 -11.72 -5.31 -25.56
N PRO A 41 -12.64 -4.60 -24.87
CA PRO A 41 -13.82 -4.02 -25.50
C PRO A 41 -13.48 -2.87 -26.45
N ASN A 42 -14.37 -2.57 -27.38
CA ASN A 42 -14.27 -1.34 -28.16
C ASN A 42 -14.52 -0.12 -27.26
N CYS A 43 -13.59 0.81 -27.25
CA CYS A 43 -13.62 2.00 -26.38
C CYS A 43 -13.79 3.28 -27.18
N TYR A 44 -14.59 4.20 -26.66
CA TYR A 44 -14.87 5.48 -27.29
C TYR A 44 -14.89 6.60 -26.26
N GLY A 45 -14.34 7.76 -26.62
CA GLY A 45 -14.66 9.05 -25.99
C GLY A 45 -15.84 9.66 -26.72
N VAL A 46 -16.93 9.99 -26.02
CA VAL A 46 -18.17 10.46 -26.65
C VAL A 46 -18.71 11.73 -26.00
N ILE A 47 -19.29 12.61 -26.83
CA ILE A 47 -19.97 13.85 -26.44
C ILE A 47 -21.33 13.86 -27.12
N ALA A 48 -22.40 13.98 -26.35
CA ALA A 48 -23.76 14.11 -26.84
C ALA A 48 -24.06 15.53 -27.32
N SER A 49 -25.28 15.78 -27.81
CA SER A 49 -25.76 17.12 -28.18
C SER A 49 -25.64 18.11 -27.01
N GLU A 50 -25.51 19.38 -27.31
CA GLU A 50 -25.34 20.42 -26.28
C GLU A 50 -26.50 20.47 -25.27
N GLU A 51 -27.71 20.15 -25.69
CA GLU A 51 -28.88 20.06 -24.81
C GLU A 51 -28.73 18.94 -23.78
N ILE A 52 -28.26 17.74 -24.20
CA ILE A 52 -28.01 16.61 -23.32
C ILE A 52 -26.80 16.89 -22.43
N LEU A 53 -25.75 17.48 -22.98
CA LEU A 53 -24.50 17.78 -22.30
C LEU A 53 -24.69 18.72 -21.10
N LYS A 54 -25.54 19.74 -21.24
CA LYS A 54 -25.91 20.67 -20.15
C LYS A 54 -26.59 19.98 -18.97
N LYS A 55 -27.33 18.90 -19.22
CA LYS A 55 -28.09 18.13 -18.22
C LYS A 55 -27.32 16.91 -17.69
N SER A 56 -26.08 16.71 -18.12
CA SER A 56 -25.28 15.51 -17.82
C SER A 56 -24.07 15.85 -16.96
N SER A 57 -23.64 14.93 -16.08
CA SER A 57 -22.40 15.07 -15.27
C SER A 57 -21.14 14.97 -16.12
N SER A 58 -21.18 14.26 -17.24
CA SER A 58 -20.06 14.05 -18.17
C SER A 58 -20.49 14.30 -19.61
N GLY A 59 -20.05 13.52 -20.58
CA GLY A 59 -20.32 13.67 -22.01
C GLY A 59 -21.72 13.26 -22.48
N GLY A 60 -22.60 12.76 -21.61
CA GLY A 60 -24.01 12.49 -21.92
C GLY A 60 -24.31 11.08 -22.45
N ALA A 61 -23.38 10.13 -22.43
CA ALA A 61 -23.55 8.77 -22.95
C ALA A 61 -24.79 8.07 -22.38
N PHE A 62 -25.07 8.21 -21.07
CA PHE A 62 -26.24 7.60 -20.44
C PHE A 62 -27.54 8.05 -21.09
N SER A 63 -27.69 9.36 -21.35
CA SER A 63 -28.93 9.88 -21.95
C SER A 63 -29.16 9.35 -23.36
N VAL A 64 -28.10 9.22 -24.17
CA VAL A 64 -28.21 8.64 -25.53
C VAL A 64 -28.63 7.18 -25.50
N LEU A 65 -28.12 6.40 -24.53
CA LEU A 65 -28.54 5.02 -24.33
C LEU A 65 -30.01 4.92 -23.85
N CYS A 66 -30.46 5.84 -22.98
CA CYS A 66 -31.84 5.90 -22.54
C CYS A 66 -32.81 6.24 -23.69
N ASP A 67 -32.41 7.18 -24.57
CA ASP A 67 -33.22 7.58 -25.73
C ASP A 67 -33.50 6.37 -26.65
N TYR A 68 -32.50 5.49 -26.86
CA TYR A 68 -32.66 4.25 -27.62
C TYR A 68 -33.78 3.34 -27.05
N ILE A 69 -33.97 3.33 -25.74
CA ILE A 69 -34.97 2.54 -25.04
C ILE A 69 -36.35 3.20 -25.14
N PHE A 70 -36.42 4.52 -24.91
CA PHE A 70 -37.70 5.25 -25.00
C PHE A 70 -38.28 5.25 -26.43
N GLU A 71 -37.45 5.28 -27.47
CA GLU A 71 -37.88 5.11 -28.86
C GLU A 71 -38.55 3.75 -29.14
N ARG A 72 -38.40 2.78 -28.22
CA ARG A 72 -38.99 1.44 -28.25
C ARG A 72 -40.09 1.25 -27.21
N ASN A 73 -40.59 2.35 -26.64
CA ASN A 73 -41.58 2.37 -25.56
C ASN A 73 -41.13 1.51 -24.35
N GLY A 74 -39.83 1.44 -24.10
CA GLY A 74 -39.24 0.65 -23.02
C GLY A 74 -39.04 1.44 -21.73
N TYR A 75 -38.47 0.78 -20.74
CA TYR A 75 -38.27 1.27 -19.39
C TYR A 75 -36.80 1.48 -19.11
N VAL A 76 -36.48 2.52 -18.33
CA VAL A 76 -35.13 2.78 -17.85
C VAL A 76 -35.09 2.72 -16.34
N CYS A 77 -34.19 1.90 -15.83
CA CYS A 77 -34.00 1.70 -14.40
C CYS A 77 -32.62 2.23 -13.98
N GLY A 78 -32.59 3.05 -12.92
CA GLY A 78 -31.35 3.64 -12.40
C GLY A 78 -31.53 4.27 -11.02
N ALA A 79 -30.42 4.74 -10.47
CA ALA A 79 -30.38 5.34 -9.14
C ALA A 79 -30.99 6.76 -9.13
N ALA A 80 -31.89 7.02 -8.18
CA ALA A 80 -32.55 8.30 -7.93
C ALA A 80 -32.47 8.67 -6.45
N TYR A 81 -32.42 9.96 -6.14
CA TYR A 81 -32.61 10.42 -4.77
C TYR A 81 -34.04 10.22 -4.32
N ASP A 82 -34.21 9.88 -3.05
CA ASP A 82 -35.52 9.89 -2.41
C ASP A 82 -35.98 11.34 -2.16
N SER A 83 -37.23 11.53 -1.78
CA SER A 83 -37.87 12.85 -1.68
C SER A 83 -37.19 13.81 -0.69
N ASP A 84 -36.45 13.28 0.29
CA ASP A 84 -35.69 14.06 1.30
C ASP A 84 -34.21 14.19 0.99
N PHE A 85 -33.71 13.60 -0.11
CA PHE A 85 -32.32 13.58 -0.54
C PHE A 85 -31.35 12.91 0.46
N ARG A 86 -31.84 12.16 1.44
CA ARG A 86 -31.01 11.49 2.46
C ARG A 86 -30.60 10.09 2.05
N SER A 87 -31.28 9.51 1.09
CA SER A 87 -31.01 8.19 0.55
C SER A 87 -31.14 8.15 -0.97
N VAL A 88 -30.71 7.05 -1.55
CA VAL A 88 -30.76 6.79 -2.99
C VAL A 88 -31.34 5.41 -3.22
N SER A 89 -32.33 5.28 -4.09
CA SER A 89 -32.94 4.02 -4.46
C SER A 89 -32.94 3.83 -5.98
N HIS A 90 -33.00 2.59 -6.44
CA HIS A 90 -33.27 2.33 -7.86
C HIS A 90 -34.75 2.45 -8.13
N ILE A 91 -35.08 3.22 -9.15
CA ILE A 91 -36.45 3.40 -9.65
C ILE A 91 -36.52 3.06 -11.14
N MET A 92 -37.71 2.76 -11.62
CA MET A 92 -38.02 2.56 -13.03
C MET A 92 -38.83 3.72 -13.56
N ILE A 93 -38.47 4.23 -14.74
CA ILE A 93 -39.17 5.28 -15.46
C ILE A 93 -39.49 4.82 -16.88
N SER A 94 -40.55 5.38 -17.49
CA SER A 94 -41.03 4.99 -18.83
C SER A 94 -40.98 6.13 -19.86
N ASN A 95 -40.56 7.32 -19.47
CA ASN A 95 -40.56 8.47 -20.36
C ASN A 95 -39.32 9.37 -20.14
N ARG A 96 -39.06 10.22 -21.15
CA ARG A 96 -37.89 11.11 -21.18
C ARG A 96 -38.01 12.26 -20.16
N GLU A 97 -39.22 12.69 -19.83
CA GLU A 97 -39.48 13.79 -18.91
C GLU A 97 -38.96 13.43 -17.49
N GLU A 98 -39.04 12.18 -17.10
CA GLU A 98 -38.57 11.70 -15.79
C GLU A 98 -37.06 11.40 -15.72
N LEU A 99 -36.36 11.43 -16.86
CA LEU A 99 -34.95 11.09 -16.93
C LEU A 99 -34.04 11.95 -16.03
N TYR A 100 -34.48 13.17 -15.68
CA TYR A 100 -33.77 14.05 -14.76
C TYR A 100 -33.55 13.38 -13.37
N LYS A 101 -34.43 12.50 -12.93
CA LYS A 101 -34.33 11.77 -11.65
C LYS A 101 -33.11 10.85 -11.63
N LEU A 102 -32.80 10.23 -12.78
CA LEU A 102 -31.73 9.26 -12.93
C LEU A 102 -30.37 9.90 -13.29
N ARG A 103 -30.39 11.07 -13.93
CA ARG A 103 -29.16 11.81 -14.29
C ARG A 103 -28.40 12.28 -13.06
N GLY A 104 -27.13 12.54 -13.24
CA GLY A 104 -26.25 13.04 -12.20
C GLY A 104 -25.62 11.95 -11.36
N SER A 105 -24.35 12.16 -10.97
CA SER A 105 -23.61 11.25 -10.09
C SER A 105 -24.18 11.30 -8.68
N LYS A 106 -24.30 10.13 -8.06
CA LYS A 106 -24.74 9.94 -6.68
C LYS A 106 -23.70 9.11 -5.96
N TYR A 107 -22.83 9.76 -5.17
CA TYR A 107 -21.70 9.08 -4.51
C TYR A 107 -22.12 8.46 -3.18
N VAL A 108 -23.16 7.67 -3.20
CA VAL A 108 -23.70 6.92 -2.05
C VAL A 108 -24.28 5.59 -2.55
N ARG A 109 -24.37 4.60 -1.68
CA ARG A 109 -24.99 3.33 -2.02
C ARG A 109 -26.49 3.55 -2.34
N SER A 110 -26.95 2.96 -3.45
CA SER A 110 -28.39 2.90 -3.78
C SER A 110 -29.03 1.62 -3.27
N ASP A 111 -30.23 1.72 -2.73
CA ASP A 111 -31.06 0.56 -2.39
C ASP A 111 -31.71 0.02 -3.67
N LEU A 112 -31.66 -1.30 -3.84
CA LEU A 112 -32.26 -1.97 -4.99
C LEU A 112 -33.74 -2.33 -4.75
N GLY A 113 -34.19 -2.37 -3.50
CA GLY A 113 -35.56 -2.73 -3.15
C GLY A 113 -36.05 -3.98 -3.89
N ASN A 114 -37.19 -3.85 -4.59
CA ASN A 114 -37.81 -4.91 -5.41
C ASN A 114 -37.48 -4.78 -6.91
N ILE A 115 -36.63 -3.87 -7.32
CA ILE A 115 -36.46 -3.49 -8.73
C ILE A 115 -36.09 -4.66 -9.66
N PHE A 116 -35.41 -5.68 -9.19
CA PHE A 116 -35.06 -6.84 -10.03
C PHE A 116 -36.27 -7.68 -10.40
N ASN A 117 -37.28 -7.79 -9.53
CA ASN A 117 -38.54 -8.44 -9.87
C ASN A 117 -39.37 -7.62 -10.85
N GLU A 118 -39.41 -6.29 -10.69
CA GLU A 118 -40.07 -5.38 -11.64
C GLU A 118 -39.44 -5.46 -13.03
N ILE A 119 -38.09 -5.51 -13.11
CA ILE A 119 -37.36 -5.73 -14.36
C ILE A 119 -37.74 -7.08 -14.99
N ARG A 120 -37.79 -8.16 -14.18
CA ARG A 120 -38.19 -9.49 -14.67
C ARG A 120 -39.60 -9.45 -15.28
N GLU A 121 -40.54 -8.85 -14.59
CA GLU A 121 -41.93 -8.74 -15.06
C GLU A 121 -41.99 -8.04 -16.42
N LYS A 122 -41.29 -6.93 -16.59
CA LYS A 122 -41.23 -6.21 -17.87
C LYS A 122 -40.63 -7.04 -19.00
N LEU A 123 -39.51 -7.73 -18.70
CA LEU A 123 -38.85 -8.59 -19.68
C LEU A 123 -39.67 -9.80 -20.07
N GLU A 124 -40.44 -10.38 -19.16
CA GLU A 124 -41.38 -11.49 -19.43
C GLU A 124 -42.58 -11.04 -20.27
N ASN A 125 -42.95 -9.76 -20.19
CA ASN A 125 -43.94 -9.12 -21.06
C ASN A 125 -43.36 -8.65 -22.40
N ASP A 126 -42.15 -9.09 -22.75
CA ASP A 126 -41.48 -8.77 -24.01
C ASP A 126 -41.19 -7.24 -24.19
N GLU A 127 -41.02 -6.52 -23.08
CA GLU A 127 -40.74 -5.09 -23.07
C GLU A 127 -39.22 -4.80 -23.01
N TYR A 128 -38.76 -3.68 -23.58
CA TYR A 128 -37.37 -3.24 -23.49
C TYR A 128 -37.09 -2.64 -22.11
N VAL A 129 -35.95 -3.06 -21.49
CA VAL A 129 -35.52 -2.52 -20.21
C VAL A 129 -34.03 -2.16 -20.28
N LEU A 130 -33.67 -0.96 -19.88
CA LEU A 130 -32.29 -0.61 -19.57
C LEU A 130 -32.10 -0.56 -18.05
N PHE A 131 -31.11 -1.31 -17.56
CA PHE A 131 -30.67 -1.22 -16.17
C PHE A 131 -29.31 -0.55 -16.09
N SER A 132 -29.19 0.56 -15.34
CA SER A 132 -27.94 1.22 -15.03
C SER A 132 -27.60 1.10 -13.56
N GLY A 133 -26.42 0.54 -13.24
CA GLY A 133 -25.97 0.35 -11.86
C GLY A 133 -24.46 0.24 -11.74
N THR A 134 -23.97 -0.03 -10.53
CA THR A 134 -22.57 -0.41 -10.34
C THR A 134 -22.31 -1.80 -10.92
N PRO A 135 -21.05 -2.17 -11.25
CA PRO A 135 -20.76 -3.50 -11.83
C PRO A 135 -21.27 -4.68 -10.99
N CYS A 136 -21.16 -4.59 -9.67
CA CYS A 136 -21.68 -5.63 -8.77
C CYS A 136 -23.21 -5.72 -8.77
N GLN A 137 -23.93 -4.60 -8.99
CA GLN A 137 -25.39 -4.59 -9.13
C GLN A 137 -25.83 -5.21 -10.46
N VAL A 138 -25.08 -4.98 -11.54
CA VAL A 138 -25.34 -5.62 -12.83
C VAL A 138 -25.16 -7.14 -12.74
N VAL A 139 -24.07 -7.60 -12.10
CA VAL A 139 -23.85 -9.04 -11.88
C VAL A 139 -24.98 -9.64 -11.05
N ALA A 140 -25.38 -8.96 -9.96
CA ALA A 140 -26.49 -9.42 -9.13
C ALA A 140 -27.81 -9.52 -9.91
N LEU A 141 -28.10 -8.57 -10.81
CA LEU A 141 -29.27 -8.63 -11.67
C LEU A 141 -29.26 -9.90 -12.53
N TYR A 142 -28.17 -10.18 -13.23
CA TYR A 142 -28.05 -11.39 -14.07
C TYR A 142 -28.21 -12.68 -13.24
N ASN A 143 -27.62 -12.73 -12.05
CA ASN A 143 -27.73 -13.89 -11.15
C ASN A 143 -29.17 -14.11 -10.69
N VAL A 144 -29.88 -13.02 -10.37
CA VAL A 144 -31.30 -13.10 -9.96
C VAL A 144 -32.19 -13.47 -11.14
N LEU A 145 -31.96 -12.94 -12.33
CA LEU A 145 -32.76 -13.28 -13.52
C LEU A 145 -32.55 -14.74 -13.95
N GLY A 146 -31.35 -15.27 -13.81
CA GLY A 146 -31.01 -16.68 -14.09
C GLY A 146 -31.01 -17.08 -15.57
N LYS A 147 -31.34 -16.14 -16.48
CA LYS A 147 -31.32 -16.33 -17.94
C LYS A 147 -30.99 -14.99 -18.63
N GLU A 148 -30.56 -15.06 -19.86
CA GLU A 148 -30.38 -13.88 -20.68
C GLU A 148 -31.68 -13.46 -21.37
N TYR A 149 -31.86 -12.14 -21.51
CA TYR A 149 -32.99 -11.56 -22.24
C TYR A 149 -32.44 -10.63 -23.34
N GLU A 150 -32.94 -10.78 -24.56
CA GLU A 150 -32.51 -9.98 -25.70
C GLU A 150 -32.84 -8.48 -25.48
N LYS A 151 -33.99 -8.19 -24.87
CA LYS A 151 -34.50 -6.82 -24.64
C LYS A 151 -33.98 -6.16 -23.35
N LEU A 152 -33.14 -6.87 -22.56
CA LEU A 152 -32.43 -6.26 -21.44
C LEU A 152 -31.14 -5.60 -21.93
N VAL A 153 -31.00 -4.30 -21.72
CA VAL A 153 -29.75 -3.55 -21.94
C VAL A 153 -29.15 -3.16 -20.61
N THR A 154 -27.89 -3.53 -20.37
CA THR A 154 -27.21 -3.23 -19.11
C THR A 154 -26.07 -2.24 -19.29
N VAL A 155 -26.03 -1.26 -18.39
CA VAL A 155 -25.00 -0.21 -18.37
C VAL A 155 -24.38 -0.15 -17.00
N ASP A 156 -23.11 -0.49 -16.88
CA ASP A 156 -22.40 -0.28 -15.63
C ASP A 156 -21.52 0.96 -15.65
N LEU A 157 -21.07 1.34 -14.46
CA LEU A 157 -20.25 2.52 -14.25
C LEU A 157 -18.80 2.14 -14.00
N ILE A 158 -17.85 3.01 -14.40
CA ILE A 158 -16.49 2.95 -13.83
C ILE A 158 -16.60 3.38 -12.36
N CYS A 159 -16.75 2.40 -11.48
CA CYS A 159 -17.11 2.59 -10.09
C CYS A 159 -15.88 2.79 -9.20
N SER A 160 -15.94 3.79 -8.34
CA SER A 160 -14.86 4.16 -7.40
C SER A 160 -15.09 3.66 -5.96
N GLY A 161 -16.09 2.81 -5.75
CA GLY A 161 -16.59 2.35 -4.45
C GLY A 161 -17.80 3.14 -3.98
N VAL A 162 -18.45 2.64 -2.94
CA VAL A 162 -19.69 3.23 -2.40
C VAL A 162 -19.57 3.51 -0.89
N PRO A 163 -19.88 4.72 -0.44
CA PRO A 163 -20.05 5.06 0.98
C PRO A 163 -21.33 4.48 1.57
N SER A 164 -21.39 4.40 2.91
CA SER A 164 -22.61 4.01 3.61
C SER A 164 -23.66 5.12 3.64
N GLU A 165 -24.92 4.73 3.70
CA GLU A 165 -26.03 5.69 3.86
C GLU A 165 -25.94 6.48 5.15
N LYS A 166 -25.47 5.88 6.27
CA LYS A 166 -25.26 6.54 7.55
C LYS A 166 -24.24 7.68 7.46
N VAL A 167 -23.12 7.45 6.75
CA VAL A 167 -22.07 8.46 6.55
C VAL A 167 -22.58 9.59 5.68
N TYR A 168 -23.28 9.27 4.61
CA TYR A 168 -23.92 10.25 3.73
C TYR A 168 -25.00 11.07 4.47
N GLY A 169 -25.87 10.40 5.21
CA GLY A 169 -26.94 11.04 5.99
C GLY A 169 -26.38 12.03 7.03
N LYS A 170 -25.30 11.66 7.74
CA LYS A 170 -24.63 12.58 8.68
C LYS A 170 -24.06 13.81 7.99
N TYR A 171 -23.42 13.65 6.84
CA TYR A 171 -22.94 14.78 6.06
C TYR A 171 -24.08 15.72 5.63
N ILE A 172 -25.17 15.19 5.08
CA ILE A 172 -26.34 15.96 4.65
C ILE A 172 -26.99 16.68 5.84
N GLU A 173 -27.14 16.01 6.97
CA GLU A 173 -27.71 16.58 8.19
C GLU A 173 -26.91 17.80 8.68
N GLU A 174 -25.57 17.66 8.73
CA GLU A 174 -24.68 18.73 9.19
C GLU A 174 -24.68 19.95 8.26
N ILE A 175 -24.79 19.74 6.93
CA ILE A 175 -24.77 20.83 5.97
C ILE A 175 -26.13 21.51 5.82
N SER A 176 -27.21 20.72 5.90
CA SER A 176 -28.55 21.27 5.73
C SER A 176 -28.99 22.18 6.89
N LEU A 177 -28.40 22.00 8.10
CA LEU A 177 -28.76 22.78 9.29
C LEU A 177 -30.27 22.86 9.53
N GLY A 178 -30.99 21.77 9.20
CA GLY A 178 -32.44 21.69 9.30
C GLY A 178 -33.22 22.26 8.11
N LYS A 179 -32.56 22.85 7.12
CA LYS A 179 -33.21 23.31 5.88
C LYS A 179 -33.64 22.14 5.02
N LYS A 180 -34.74 22.28 4.33
CA LYS A 180 -35.20 21.29 3.36
C LYS A 180 -34.44 21.44 2.03
N ILE A 181 -33.99 20.30 1.49
CA ILE A 181 -33.23 20.29 0.25
C ILE A 181 -34.18 20.27 -0.94
N LYS A 182 -33.91 21.14 -1.93
CA LYS A 182 -34.62 21.22 -3.20
C LYS A 182 -33.93 20.44 -4.30
N THR A 183 -32.59 20.53 -4.39
CA THR A 183 -31.78 19.77 -5.35
C THR A 183 -30.39 19.49 -4.83
N ILE A 184 -29.80 18.34 -5.23
CA ILE A 184 -28.38 18.02 -5.04
C ILE A 184 -27.74 17.73 -6.39
N ASN A 185 -26.59 18.32 -6.66
CA ASN A 185 -25.73 17.98 -7.78
C ASN A 185 -24.30 17.72 -7.27
N MET A 186 -23.87 16.45 -7.32
CA MET A 186 -22.54 16.05 -6.87
C MET A 186 -21.44 16.25 -7.93
N ARG A 187 -21.79 16.80 -9.10
CA ARG A 187 -20.86 17.09 -10.20
C ARG A 187 -21.28 18.35 -10.96
N PRO A 188 -21.45 19.50 -10.29
CA PRO A 188 -21.77 20.76 -10.96
C PRO A 188 -20.61 21.14 -11.88
N LYS A 189 -20.94 21.64 -13.08
CA LYS A 189 -19.96 22.10 -14.08
C LYS A 189 -19.69 23.62 -14.00
N LYS A 190 -20.09 24.27 -12.92
CA LYS A 190 -19.98 25.72 -12.72
C LYS A 190 -18.54 26.24 -12.85
N TYR A 191 -17.56 25.45 -12.44
CA TYR A 191 -16.13 25.78 -12.49
C TYR A 191 -15.34 24.95 -13.53
N GLY A 192 -16.05 24.34 -14.48
CA GLY A 192 -15.49 23.38 -15.42
C GLY A 192 -15.73 21.93 -15.02
N TRP A 193 -15.63 21.04 -15.98
CA TRP A 193 -15.92 19.62 -15.76
C TRP A 193 -14.86 18.89 -14.92
N GLU A 194 -13.58 19.25 -15.08
CA GLU A 194 -12.47 18.64 -14.30
C GLU A 194 -12.51 19.08 -12.83
N GLU A 195 -13.04 20.25 -12.54
CA GLU A 195 -13.14 20.79 -11.20
C GLU A 195 -14.52 20.49 -10.59
N SER A 196 -14.67 19.24 -10.17
CA SER A 196 -15.88 18.78 -9.50
C SER A 196 -16.12 19.51 -8.16
N GLY A 197 -17.34 19.42 -7.64
CA GLY A 197 -17.74 19.95 -6.36
C GLY A 197 -19.03 19.32 -5.92
N ILE A 198 -19.65 19.85 -4.87
CA ILE A 198 -21.02 19.53 -4.46
C ILE A 198 -21.82 20.81 -4.39
N GLN A 199 -22.98 20.80 -5.03
CA GLN A 199 -23.96 21.89 -5.01
C GLN A 199 -25.26 21.37 -4.39
N ILE A 200 -25.76 22.06 -3.35
CA ILE A 200 -27.05 21.80 -2.73
C ILE A 200 -27.84 23.09 -2.73
N VAL A 201 -29.04 23.05 -3.29
CA VAL A 201 -29.98 24.16 -3.27
C VAL A 201 -31.09 23.82 -2.27
N PHE A 202 -31.42 24.75 -1.38
CA PHE A 202 -32.45 24.59 -0.37
C PHE A 202 -33.77 25.21 -0.80
N ASP A 203 -34.85 24.90 -0.09
CA ASP A 203 -36.20 25.41 -0.40
C ASP A 203 -36.32 26.96 -0.27
N ASP A 204 -35.44 27.58 0.52
CA ASP A 204 -35.31 29.03 0.66
C ASP A 204 -34.43 29.68 -0.43
N ASP A 205 -34.09 28.91 -1.48
CA ASP A 205 -33.19 29.27 -2.58
C ASP A 205 -31.76 29.61 -2.17
N SER A 206 -31.40 29.40 -0.89
CA SER A 206 -29.99 29.46 -0.49
C SER A 206 -29.20 28.27 -1.05
N GLU A 207 -27.91 28.47 -1.27
CA GLU A 207 -27.05 27.50 -1.95
C GLU A 207 -25.85 27.14 -1.05
N TYR A 208 -25.58 25.85 -0.90
CA TYR A 208 -24.28 25.34 -0.49
C TYR A 208 -23.53 24.92 -1.74
N MET A 209 -22.37 25.53 -1.98
CA MET A 209 -21.54 25.21 -3.13
C MET A 209 -20.07 25.24 -2.75
N ILE A 210 -19.41 24.06 -2.73
CA ILE A 210 -17.97 23.94 -2.45
C ILE A 210 -17.30 23.18 -3.58
N GLN A 211 -16.18 23.75 -4.04
CA GLN A 211 -15.40 23.26 -5.17
C GLN A 211 -14.40 22.18 -4.74
N GLY A 212 -14.34 21.10 -5.49
CA GLY A 212 -13.31 20.08 -5.44
C GLY A 212 -13.19 19.41 -4.07
N ILE A 213 -11.97 19.10 -3.72
CA ILE A 213 -11.62 18.44 -2.44
C ILE A 213 -11.73 19.35 -1.21
N ARG A 214 -12.19 20.60 -1.38
CA ARG A 214 -12.53 21.47 -0.24
C ARG A 214 -13.82 21.01 0.42
N ASP A 215 -14.71 20.37 -0.34
CA ASP A 215 -15.87 19.71 0.25
C ASP A 215 -15.45 18.46 1.04
N PRO A 216 -15.84 18.34 2.33
CA PRO A 216 -15.38 17.25 3.19
C PRO A 216 -15.89 15.88 2.72
N TYR A 217 -17.11 15.79 2.16
CA TYR A 217 -17.64 14.52 1.67
C TYR A 217 -16.91 14.05 0.41
N LEU A 218 -16.72 14.97 -0.53
CA LEU A 218 -15.99 14.67 -1.76
C LEU A 218 -14.52 14.33 -1.46
N LYS A 219 -13.89 15.05 -0.53
CA LYS A 219 -12.54 14.75 -0.03
C LYS A 219 -12.46 13.33 0.54
N ALA A 220 -13.39 12.96 1.43
CA ALA A 220 -13.44 11.64 2.04
C ALA A 220 -13.69 10.52 1.00
N TYR A 221 -14.58 10.77 0.04
CA TYR A 221 -14.88 9.84 -1.05
C TYR A 221 -13.69 9.62 -1.99
N LEU A 222 -13.07 10.70 -2.48
CA LEU A 222 -11.91 10.62 -3.38
C LEU A 222 -10.69 10.00 -2.70
N LYS A 223 -10.48 10.28 -1.41
CA LYS A 223 -9.44 9.64 -0.59
C LYS A 223 -9.78 8.21 -0.17
N LYS A 224 -10.97 7.70 -0.54
CA LYS A 224 -11.41 6.33 -0.20
C LYS A 224 -11.55 6.07 1.29
N CYS A 225 -11.81 7.08 2.10
CA CYS A 225 -11.89 6.94 3.55
C CYS A 225 -13.25 6.39 4.03
N ILE A 226 -14.30 6.55 3.22
CA ILE A 226 -15.69 6.23 3.60
C ILE A 226 -16.31 5.06 2.81
N ASN A 227 -15.52 4.37 2.00
CA ASN A 227 -16.03 3.31 1.15
C ASN A 227 -16.28 2.00 1.93
N TYR A 228 -17.20 1.19 1.40
CA TYR A 228 -17.43 -0.17 1.86
C TYR A 228 -16.15 -1.02 1.72
N THR A 229 -15.86 -1.87 2.72
CA THR A 229 -14.62 -2.66 2.75
C THR A 229 -14.44 -3.56 1.53
N ALA A 230 -15.51 -4.18 1.02
CA ALA A 230 -15.47 -5.00 -0.18
C ALA A 230 -15.06 -4.22 -1.45
N CYS A 231 -15.23 -2.89 -1.49
CA CYS A 231 -14.85 -2.07 -2.64
C CYS A 231 -13.34 -1.95 -2.83
N TYR A 232 -12.53 -2.19 -1.80
CA TYR A 232 -11.06 -2.12 -1.93
C TYR A 232 -10.46 -3.34 -2.63
N ASN A 233 -11.13 -4.49 -2.55
CA ASN A 233 -10.75 -5.72 -3.26
C ASN A 233 -11.85 -6.18 -4.22
N CYS A 234 -12.44 -5.22 -4.95
CA CYS A 234 -13.59 -5.46 -5.81
C CYS A 234 -13.21 -6.33 -7.02
N GLN A 235 -13.79 -7.50 -7.13
CA GLN A 235 -13.58 -8.40 -8.28
C GLN A 235 -14.27 -7.88 -9.56
N PHE A 236 -15.22 -6.96 -9.45
CA PHE A 236 -15.96 -6.38 -10.58
C PHE A 236 -15.29 -5.14 -11.18
N ALA A 237 -14.17 -4.68 -10.62
CA ALA A 237 -13.47 -3.48 -11.09
C ALA A 237 -12.62 -3.71 -12.35
N VAL A 238 -12.54 -4.95 -12.82
CA VAL A 238 -11.69 -5.38 -13.95
C VAL A 238 -12.54 -5.78 -15.16
N TRP A 239 -11.91 -5.96 -16.32
CA TRP A 239 -12.53 -6.60 -17.49
C TRP A 239 -12.16 -8.09 -17.55
N PRO A 240 -13.01 -8.93 -18.19
CA PRO A 240 -14.26 -8.60 -18.89
C PRO A 240 -15.39 -8.19 -17.95
N ARG A 241 -16.17 -7.17 -18.33
CA ARG A 241 -17.38 -6.71 -17.62
C ARG A 241 -18.61 -7.53 -18.01
N LYS A 242 -19.56 -7.72 -17.10
CA LYS A 242 -20.80 -8.45 -17.39
C LYS A 242 -21.83 -7.60 -18.14
N SER A 243 -21.76 -6.28 -18.02
CA SER A 243 -22.66 -5.32 -18.68
C SER A 243 -22.48 -5.30 -20.19
N ASP A 244 -23.52 -4.86 -20.91
CA ASP A 244 -23.43 -4.56 -22.34
C ASP A 244 -22.55 -3.34 -22.61
N PHE A 245 -22.70 -2.29 -21.79
CA PHE A 245 -21.92 -1.06 -21.87
C PHE A 245 -21.32 -0.70 -20.52
N THR A 246 -20.14 -0.08 -20.55
CA THR A 246 -19.58 0.61 -19.38
C THR A 246 -19.41 2.08 -19.69
N ILE A 247 -19.84 2.96 -18.76
CA ILE A 247 -19.69 4.41 -18.91
C ILE A 247 -18.92 5.00 -17.72
N GLY A 248 -18.25 6.12 -17.98
CA GLY A 248 -17.52 6.87 -16.97
C GLY A 248 -17.05 8.21 -17.51
N ASP A 249 -16.29 8.93 -16.71
CA ASP A 249 -15.58 10.12 -17.15
C ASP A 249 -14.33 9.73 -17.95
N LEU A 250 -14.02 10.43 -19.02
CA LEU A 250 -12.78 10.25 -19.77
C LEU A 250 -11.71 11.22 -19.23
N TRP A 251 -11.01 10.80 -18.19
CA TRP A 251 -9.91 11.59 -17.62
C TRP A 251 -8.73 11.71 -18.59
N HIS A 252 -7.95 12.78 -18.46
CA HIS A 252 -6.79 13.09 -19.33
C HIS A 252 -7.14 13.30 -20.82
N ALA A 253 -8.39 13.62 -21.13
CA ALA A 253 -8.86 13.82 -22.50
C ALA A 253 -8.15 14.97 -23.25
N LYS A 254 -7.54 15.94 -22.55
CA LYS A 254 -6.68 16.99 -23.14
C LYS A 254 -5.56 16.40 -24.00
N GLN A 255 -4.99 15.28 -23.58
CA GLN A 255 -3.94 14.59 -24.33
C GLN A 255 -4.42 13.96 -25.63
N LEU A 256 -5.75 13.81 -25.81
CA LEU A 256 -6.37 13.20 -26.97
C LEU A 256 -6.83 14.21 -28.04
N TYR A 257 -6.49 15.49 -27.87
CA TYR A 257 -6.86 16.55 -28.84
C TYR A 257 -8.37 16.65 -29.14
N PHE A 258 -9.24 16.45 -28.15
CA PHE A 258 -10.63 16.88 -28.25
C PHE A 258 -10.64 18.41 -28.19
N LYS A 259 -10.55 19.08 -29.33
CA LYS A 259 -10.44 20.54 -29.40
C LYS A 259 -11.71 21.27 -29.02
N GLU A 260 -12.87 20.61 -29.09
CA GLU A 260 -14.18 21.25 -28.91
C GLU A 260 -14.93 20.69 -27.71
N ASN A 261 -15.46 21.55 -26.87
CA ASN A 261 -16.33 21.25 -25.72
C ASN A 261 -15.68 20.40 -24.58
N PHE A 262 -14.35 20.31 -24.52
CA PHE A 262 -13.62 19.60 -23.46
C PHE A 262 -14.08 20.06 -22.06
N GLU A 263 -14.24 21.36 -21.84
CA GLU A 263 -14.64 21.96 -20.56
C GLU A 263 -16.06 21.54 -20.11
N LYS A 264 -16.89 21.05 -21.02
CA LYS A 264 -18.26 20.60 -20.74
C LYS A 264 -18.39 19.13 -20.40
N GLY A 265 -17.29 18.35 -20.51
CA GLY A 265 -17.19 16.94 -20.14
C GLY A 265 -17.26 15.95 -21.31
N ILE A 266 -16.49 14.87 -21.18
CA ILE A 266 -16.43 13.78 -22.15
C ILE A 266 -16.70 12.47 -21.41
N SER A 267 -17.63 11.65 -21.93
CA SER A 267 -17.84 10.31 -21.40
C SER A 267 -16.91 9.31 -22.07
N CYS A 268 -16.34 8.42 -21.25
CA CYS A 268 -15.83 7.17 -21.73
C CYS A 268 -17.01 6.19 -21.92
N LEU A 269 -17.05 5.48 -23.04
CA LEU A 269 -18.04 4.45 -23.36
C LEU A 269 -17.30 3.21 -23.87
N THR A 270 -17.52 2.05 -23.23
CA THR A 270 -17.06 0.77 -23.75
C THR A 270 -18.22 -0.08 -24.22
N VAL A 271 -18.00 -0.82 -25.31
CA VAL A 271 -18.95 -1.75 -25.94
C VAL A 271 -18.42 -3.15 -25.65
N ASN A 272 -19.08 -3.87 -24.73
CA ASN A 272 -18.47 -5.01 -24.05
C ASN A 272 -18.82 -6.38 -24.72
N ASN A 273 -19.78 -6.41 -25.63
CA ASN A 273 -20.20 -7.65 -26.29
C ASN A 273 -20.88 -7.37 -27.65
N PHE A 274 -21.19 -8.45 -28.39
CA PHE A 274 -21.80 -8.38 -29.69
C PHE A 274 -23.22 -7.75 -29.70
N LYS A 275 -24.02 -7.97 -28.67
CA LYS A 275 -25.35 -7.32 -28.54
C LYS A 275 -25.18 -5.80 -28.43
N ALA A 276 -24.24 -5.36 -27.62
CA ALA A 276 -23.91 -3.95 -27.47
C ALA A 276 -23.37 -3.32 -28.76
N GLU A 277 -22.59 -4.04 -29.57
CA GLU A 277 -22.15 -3.55 -30.89
C GLU A 277 -23.33 -3.23 -31.81
N LYS A 278 -24.32 -4.13 -31.90
CA LYS A 278 -25.54 -3.91 -32.71
C LYS A 278 -26.35 -2.70 -32.23
N ILE A 279 -26.38 -2.47 -30.93
CA ILE A 279 -27.05 -1.30 -30.36
C ILE A 279 -26.25 -0.05 -30.66
N PHE A 280 -24.94 -0.10 -30.44
CA PHE A 280 -24.03 1.01 -30.66
C PHE A 280 -24.06 1.50 -32.11
N ASP A 281 -24.09 0.62 -33.09
CA ASP A 281 -24.21 0.98 -34.52
C ASP A 281 -25.49 1.78 -34.83
N LYS A 282 -26.57 1.57 -34.07
CA LYS A 282 -27.83 2.32 -34.21
C LYS A 282 -27.78 3.70 -33.58
N ILE A 283 -26.98 3.88 -32.52
CA ILE A 283 -26.99 5.13 -31.71
C ILE A 283 -25.72 5.98 -31.93
N ARG A 284 -24.68 5.46 -32.59
CA ARG A 284 -23.40 6.17 -32.74
C ARG A 284 -23.52 7.56 -33.38
N ASN A 285 -24.49 7.74 -34.29
CA ASN A 285 -24.74 9.02 -34.95
C ASN A 285 -25.50 10.02 -34.08
N ASN A 286 -25.99 9.61 -32.90
CA ASN A 286 -26.66 10.50 -31.94
C ASN A 286 -25.64 11.22 -31.04
N PHE A 287 -24.34 10.89 -31.15
CA PHE A 287 -23.28 11.65 -30.51
C PHE A 287 -22.83 12.80 -31.42
N ALA A 288 -22.71 14.00 -30.83
CA ALA A 288 -22.21 15.19 -31.55
C ALA A 288 -20.72 15.07 -31.91
N ASN A 289 -19.95 14.37 -31.03
CA ASN A 289 -18.55 14.07 -31.26
C ASN A 289 -18.21 12.69 -30.69
N MET A 290 -17.38 11.95 -31.40
CA MET A 290 -16.96 10.62 -30.99
C MET A 290 -15.55 10.31 -31.49
N ARG A 291 -14.73 9.68 -30.63
CA ARG A 291 -13.39 9.22 -30.98
C ARG A 291 -13.16 7.80 -30.46
N LYS A 292 -12.68 6.89 -31.31
CA LYS A 292 -12.25 5.56 -30.91
C LYS A 292 -10.95 5.64 -30.12
N LEU A 293 -10.86 4.91 -29.04
CA LEU A 293 -9.71 4.85 -28.12
C LEU A 293 -9.15 3.45 -28.06
N SER A 294 -7.88 3.31 -27.71
CA SER A 294 -7.36 2.00 -27.33
C SER A 294 -7.84 1.63 -25.93
N PHE A 295 -8.10 0.35 -25.70
CA PHE A 295 -8.47 -0.14 -24.37
C PHE A 295 -7.34 0.08 -23.35
N GLU A 296 -6.08 -0.02 -23.79
CA GLU A 296 -4.91 0.24 -22.96
C GLU A 296 -4.86 1.70 -22.46
N PHE A 297 -5.24 2.67 -23.31
CA PHE A 297 -5.36 4.07 -22.87
C PHE A 297 -6.38 4.21 -21.74
N LEU A 298 -7.55 3.58 -21.89
CA LEU A 298 -8.58 3.62 -20.85
C LEU A 298 -8.08 2.99 -19.55
N ARG A 299 -7.42 1.84 -19.64
CA ARG A 299 -6.92 1.09 -18.49
C ARG A 299 -5.83 1.84 -17.72
N THR A 300 -4.95 2.57 -18.43
CA THR A 300 -3.86 3.35 -17.81
C THR A 300 -4.32 4.66 -17.19
N HIS A 301 -5.30 5.32 -17.78
CA HIS A 301 -5.70 6.67 -17.36
C HIS A 301 -6.94 6.69 -16.47
N ASN A 302 -7.68 5.58 -16.39
CA ASN A 302 -8.84 5.48 -15.52
C ASN A 302 -8.52 4.66 -14.26
N MET A 303 -7.90 5.31 -13.29
CA MET A 303 -7.30 4.75 -12.05
C MET A 303 -8.27 4.00 -11.12
N THR A 304 -9.57 4.04 -11.40
CA THR A 304 -10.59 3.38 -10.57
C THR A 304 -10.68 1.87 -10.79
N ILE A 305 -9.94 1.35 -11.75
CA ILE A 305 -9.96 -0.06 -12.18
C ILE A 305 -8.98 -0.93 -11.36
N VAL A 306 -8.22 -0.37 -10.42
CA VAL A 306 -7.17 -1.09 -9.70
C VAL A 306 -7.62 -1.50 -8.31
N LYS A 307 -7.32 -2.76 -7.92
CA LYS A 307 -7.46 -3.23 -6.54
C LYS A 307 -6.65 -2.32 -5.60
N ARG A 308 -7.28 -1.84 -4.54
CA ARG A 308 -6.67 -0.90 -3.58
C ARG A 308 -6.67 -1.52 -2.19
N ARG A 309 -5.69 -1.19 -1.37
CA ARG A 309 -5.72 -1.53 0.06
C ARG A 309 -6.61 -0.55 0.81
N ILE A 310 -7.17 -1.03 1.92
CA ILE A 310 -7.93 -0.18 2.86
C ILE A 310 -6.97 0.86 3.43
N PRO A 311 -7.24 2.17 3.27
CA PRO A 311 -6.40 3.19 3.87
C PRO A 311 -6.48 3.16 5.39
N LEU A 312 -5.36 3.35 6.08
CA LEU A 312 -5.30 3.38 7.56
C LEU A 312 -6.24 4.45 8.15
N PHE A 313 -6.33 5.60 7.49
CA PHE A 313 -7.20 6.68 7.93
C PHE A 313 -8.71 6.36 7.83
N ARG A 314 -9.12 5.27 7.18
CA ARG A 314 -10.52 4.83 7.15
C ARG A 314 -11.01 4.42 8.53
N GLU A 315 -10.28 3.57 9.22
CA GLU A 315 -10.65 3.12 10.57
C GLU A 315 -10.68 4.30 11.54
N ARG A 316 -9.69 5.19 11.44
CA ARG A 316 -9.64 6.42 12.24
C ARG A 316 -10.86 7.31 11.97
N PHE A 317 -11.26 7.50 10.71
CA PHE A 317 -12.46 8.26 10.38
C PHE A 317 -13.71 7.68 11.05
N PHE A 318 -13.92 6.37 10.94
CA PHE A 318 -15.09 5.72 11.54
C PHE A 318 -15.05 5.75 13.07
N SER A 319 -13.89 5.67 13.72
CA SER A 319 -13.75 5.87 15.17
C SER A 319 -14.19 7.28 15.56
N LEU A 320 -13.68 8.32 14.89
CA LEU A 320 -14.03 9.71 15.18
C LEU A 320 -15.53 9.99 14.94
N ILE A 321 -16.13 9.38 13.91
CA ILE A 321 -17.58 9.46 13.67
C ILE A 321 -18.39 8.77 14.77
N SER A 322 -17.92 7.62 15.28
CA SER A 322 -18.59 6.92 16.40
C SER A 322 -18.52 7.72 17.70
N GLU A 323 -17.50 8.52 17.89
CA GLU A 323 -17.33 9.47 18.99
C GLU A 323 -18.16 10.76 18.80
N ASN A 324 -19.05 10.78 17.81
CA ASN A 324 -19.93 11.89 17.46
C ASN A 324 -19.23 13.18 17.02
N MET A 325 -18.00 13.09 16.51
CA MET A 325 -17.30 14.22 15.91
C MET A 325 -18.06 14.73 14.68
N LYS A 326 -18.00 16.03 14.42
CA LYS A 326 -18.54 16.63 13.17
C LYS A 326 -17.86 16.01 11.96
N PHE A 327 -18.63 15.80 10.89
CA PHE A 327 -18.13 15.11 9.68
C PHE A 327 -16.87 15.76 9.09
N ALA A 328 -16.91 17.08 8.91
CA ALA A 328 -15.78 17.83 8.36
C ALA A 328 -14.51 17.70 9.21
N ASP A 329 -14.65 17.80 10.53
CA ASP A 329 -13.54 17.66 11.47
C ASP A 329 -13.00 16.22 11.45
N ALA A 330 -13.87 15.21 11.45
CA ALA A 330 -13.48 13.80 11.38
C ALA A 330 -12.67 13.50 10.10
N VAL A 331 -13.08 14.05 8.96
CA VAL A 331 -12.34 13.93 7.70
C VAL A 331 -10.97 14.58 7.81
N GLU A 332 -10.91 15.80 8.32
CA GLU A 332 -9.67 16.56 8.46
C GLU A 332 -8.69 15.84 9.39
N TYR A 333 -9.13 15.46 10.59
CA TYR A 333 -8.31 14.73 11.57
C TYR A 333 -7.90 13.32 11.08
N ALA A 334 -8.73 12.64 10.31
CA ALA A 334 -8.39 11.35 9.76
C ALA A 334 -7.33 11.42 8.65
N ILE A 335 -7.42 12.42 7.76
CA ILE A 335 -6.63 12.52 6.53
C ILE A 335 -5.35 13.35 6.71
N ASN A 336 -5.37 14.41 7.50
CA ASN A 336 -4.22 15.30 7.72
C ASN A 336 -3.29 14.77 8.80
N TRP A 337 -2.64 13.67 8.48
CA TRP A 337 -1.62 13.09 9.33
C TRP A 337 -0.29 13.81 9.07
N LYS A 338 0.20 14.57 10.05
CA LYS A 338 1.55 15.12 10.02
C LYS A 338 2.50 14.11 10.64
N PHE A 339 3.55 13.79 9.91
CA PHE A 339 4.66 13.00 10.41
C PHE A 339 5.88 13.89 10.56
N ASP A 340 6.58 13.76 11.67
CA ASP A 340 7.85 14.44 11.87
C ASP A 340 8.93 13.80 11.02
N VAL A 341 8.87 12.48 10.84
CA VAL A 341 9.89 11.70 10.15
C VAL A 341 9.28 10.62 9.26
N ALA A 342 9.77 10.53 8.01
CA ALA A 342 9.58 9.37 7.13
C ALA A 342 10.88 8.59 7.01
N ILE A 343 10.84 7.27 7.22
CA ILE A 343 11.99 6.37 7.10
C ILE A 343 11.86 5.55 5.83
N THR A 344 12.92 5.49 5.01
CA THR A 344 13.03 4.61 3.85
C THR A 344 14.28 3.74 3.91
N GLY A 345 14.28 2.63 3.16
CA GLY A 345 15.40 1.71 3.02
C GLY A 345 14.96 0.28 2.77
N CYS A 346 15.83 -0.68 3.00
CA CYS A 346 15.61 -2.09 2.72
C CYS A 346 14.83 -2.85 3.83
N TRP A 347 13.92 -2.18 4.54
CA TRP A 347 13.13 -2.77 5.63
C TRP A 347 12.11 -3.82 5.16
N THR A 348 11.95 -3.99 3.86
CA THR A 348 11.02 -4.95 3.25
C THR A 348 11.72 -6.19 2.69
N VAL A 349 13.04 -6.34 2.90
CA VAL A 349 13.82 -7.50 2.43
C VAL A 349 13.67 -8.71 3.38
N HIS A 350 13.96 -9.91 2.85
CA HIS A 350 13.95 -11.16 3.61
C HIS A 350 15.27 -11.33 4.39
N ASN A 351 15.49 -10.50 5.42
CA ASN A 351 16.67 -10.57 6.26
C ASN A 351 16.34 -10.14 7.68
N TYR A 352 16.52 -11.01 8.67
CA TYR A 352 16.19 -10.73 10.07
C TYR A 352 16.88 -9.48 10.60
N GLY A 353 18.18 -9.36 10.33
CA GLY A 353 18.98 -8.23 10.80
C GLY A 353 18.57 -6.91 10.18
N GLY A 354 18.37 -6.88 8.86
CA GLY A 354 17.91 -5.69 8.16
C GLY A 354 16.56 -5.21 8.68
N MET A 355 15.63 -6.13 8.96
CA MET A 355 14.32 -5.79 9.52
C MET A 355 14.43 -5.21 10.93
N LEU A 356 15.26 -5.80 11.79
CA LEU A 356 15.46 -5.30 13.16
C LEU A 356 16.14 -3.94 13.21
N THR A 357 17.08 -3.67 12.29
CA THR A 357 17.69 -2.36 12.14
C THR A 357 16.65 -1.26 11.93
N TYR A 358 15.68 -1.49 11.06
CA TYR A 358 14.62 -0.50 10.81
C TYR A 358 13.61 -0.42 11.95
N TYR A 359 13.30 -1.55 12.60
CA TYR A 359 12.47 -1.55 13.79
C TYR A 359 13.12 -0.77 14.94
N ALA A 360 14.43 -0.94 15.12
CA ALA A 360 15.18 -0.18 16.10
C ALA A 360 15.23 1.31 15.75
N LEU A 361 15.47 1.68 14.49
CA LEU A 361 15.49 3.08 14.05
C LEU A 361 14.12 3.75 14.23
N TYR A 362 13.05 3.07 13.83
CA TYR A 362 11.67 3.54 14.03
C TYR A 362 11.36 3.76 15.52
N SER A 363 11.68 2.76 16.35
CA SER A 363 11.45 2.82 17.80
C SER A 363 12.30 3.90 18.48
N LEU A 364 13.55 4.06 18.05
CA LEU A 364 14.45 5.09 18.55
C LEU A 364 13.90 6.49 18.26
N ILE A 365 13.47 6.77 17.03
CA ILE A 365 12.93 8.08 16.66
C ILE A 365 11.60 8.33 17.39
N LYS A 366 10.74 7.32 17.52
CA LYS A 366 9.52 7.43 18.35
C LYS A 366 9.85 7.75 19.82
N SER A 367 10.95 7.21 20.37
CA SER A 367 11.38 7.51 21.73
C SER A 367 11.79 8.99 21.95
N PHE A 368 12.03 9.73 20.87
CA PHE A 368 12.24 11.18 20.90
C PHE A 368 10.93 11.99 20.91
N GLY A 369 9.78 11.33 20.96
CA GLY A 369 8.45 11.95 20.94
C GLY A 369 7.93 12.29 19.55
N MET A 370 8.56 11.77 18.48
CA MET A 370 8.23 12.08 17.10
C MET A 370 7.22 11.10 16.49
N ASN A 371 6.37 11.61 15.62
CA ASN A 371 5.49 10.80 14.76
C ASN A 371 6.28 10.30 13.56
N VAL A 372 6.35 8.97 13.40
CA VAL A 372 7.18 8.32 12.39
C VAL A 372 6.33 7.53 11.42
N ILE A 373 6.64 7.59 10.12
CA ILE A 373 6.05 6.75 9.08
C ILE A 373 7.14 5.98 8.31
N MET A 374 6.89 4.72 8.04
CA MET A 374 7.74 3.91 7.16
C MET A 374 7.29 4.08 5.71
N VAL A 375 8.23 4.31 4.81
CA VAL A 375 7.95 4.49 3.38
C VAL A 375 8.28 3.22 2.62
N GLU A 376 7.26 2.63 2.00
CA GLU A 376 7.41 1.53 1.05
C GLU A 376 7.25 2.09 -0.37
N ARG A 377 8.35 2.23 -1.09
CA ARG A 377 8.32 2.54 -2.52
C ARG A 377 8.27 1.26 -3.33
N ARG A 378 7.27 1.14 -4.18
CA ARG A 378 7.17 0.03 -5.12
C ARG A 378 7.93 0.37 -6.40
N ALA A 379 8.88 -0.48 -6.77
CA ALA A 379 9.38 -0.50 -8.13
C ALA A 379 8.26 -0.97 -9.08
N ASN A 380 7.95 -0.17 -10.10
CA ASN A 380 7.13 -0.63 -11.22
C ASN A 380 7.97 -1.55 -12.10
N ILE A 381 8.03 -2.82 -11.76
CA ILE A 381 8.63 -3.85 -12.61
C ILE A 381 7.47 -4.64 -13.19
N PRO A 382 7.25 -4.62 -14.52
CA PRO A 382 6.30 -5.53 -15.16
C PRO A 382 6.65 -6.98 -14.83
N GLY A 383 5.71 -7.73 -14.26
CA GLY A 383 5.92 -9.13 -13.87
C GLY A 383 6.55 -9.35 -12.49
N TYR A 384 6.89 -8.29 -11.74
CA TYR A 384 7.28 -8.43 -10.33
C TYR A 384 6.00 -8.42 -9.48
N ASP A 385 5.42 -9.58 -9.31
CA ASP A 385 4.47 -9.79 -8.23
C ASP A 385 5.21 -9.53 -6.91
N ILE A 386 4.62 -8.71 -6.04
CA ILE A 386 5.13 -8.53 -4.68
C ILE A 386 5.22 -9.94 -4.10
N PRO A 387 6.40 -10.42 -3.67
CA PRO A 387 6.47 -11.69 -2.98
C PRO A 387 5.41 -11.66 -1.89
N LYS A 388 4.59 -12.72 -1.78
CA LYS A 388 3.67 -12.88 -0.64
C LYS A 388 4.45 -12.45 0.58
N LEU A 389 3.86 -11.58 1.42
CA LEU A 389 4.47 -11.11 2.65
C LEU A 389 5.11 -12.34 3.32
N SER A 390 6.44 -12.37 3.42
CA SER A 390 7.09 -13.46 4.12
C SER A 390 6.65 -13.43 5.57
N ASN A 391 6.63 -14.57 6.23
CA ASN A 391 6.32 -14.68 7.66
C ASN A 391 7.15 -13.69 8.51
N VAL A 392 8.31 -13.28 8.00
CA VAL A 392 9.22 -12.32 8.63
C VAL A 392 8.70 -10.87 8.52
N ARG A 393 8.04 -10.49 7.40
CA ARG A 393 7.43 -9.16 7.23
C ARG A 393 6.19 -8.98 8.10
N GLU A 394 5.41 -10.03 8.30
CA GLU A 394 4.18 -9.98 9.08
C GLU A 394 4.44 -9.64 10.54
N ALA A 395 5.59 -10.05 11.10
CA ALA A 395 5.95 -9.81 12.48
C ALA A 395 6.07 -8.34 12.85
N LEU A 396 6.65 -7.49 12.00
CA LEU A 396 6.92 -6.09 12.29
C LEU A 396 5.88 -5.11 11.70
N TYR A 397 5.12 -5.55 10.70
CA TYR A 397 4.13 -4.69 10.03
C TYR A 397 3.08 -4.07 10.98
N PRO A 398 2.60 -4.78 12.02
CA PRO A 398 1.66 -4.21 13.00
C PRO A 398 2.22 -3.05 13.82
N TYR A 399 3.55 -2.93 13.92
CA TYR A 399 4.21 -1.87 14.70
C TYR A 399 4.44 -0.59 13.91
N TYR A 400 4.23 -0.60 12.58
CA TYR A 400 4.55 0.52 11.71
C TYR A 400 3.33 1.25 11.18
N ASP A 401 3.39 2.56 11.22
CA ASP A 401 2.63 3.39 10.30
C ASP A 401 3.33 3.38 8.93
N VAL A 402 2.62 3.00 7.86
CA VAL A 402 3.23 2.76 6.53
C VAL A 402 2.59 3.61 5.44
N ALA A 403 3.40 4.42 4.75
CA ALA A 403 3.03 5.04 3.49
C ALA A 403 3.55 4.21 2.32
N ARG A 404 2.65 3.78 1.43
CA ARG A 404 3.01 3.14 0.17
C ARG A 404 2.98 4.16 -0.94
N ILE A 405 4.14 4.39 -1.54
CA ILE A 405 4.30 5.31 -2.65
C ILE A 405 4.31 4.50 -3.94
N HIS A 406 3.33 4.78 -4.80
CA HIS A 406 3.40 4.42 -6.20
C HIS A 406 4.21 5.50 -6.95
N LYS A 407 4.73 5.19 -8.15
CA LYS A 407 5.39 6.20 -9.00
C LYS A 407 4.43 7.29 -9.52
N SER A 408 3.19 7.38 -9.01
CA SER A 408 2.30 8.47 -9.37
C SER A 408 2.80 9.78 -8.76
N PHE A 409 2.72 10.85 -9.52
CA PHE A 409 3.10 12.21 -9.08
C PHE A 409 2.31 12.63 -7.83
N ASP A 410 1.06 12.23 -7.70
CA ASP A 410 0.18 12.60 -6.59
C ASP A 410 0.60 11.96 -5.26
N ASP A 411 0.98 10.67 -5.26
CA ASP A 411 1.42 9.99 -4.05
C ASP A 411 2.73 10.59 -3.50
N GLN A 412 3.65 10.97 -4.40
CA GLN A 412 4.92 11.61 -4.02
C GLN A 412 4.69 13.02 -3.47
N ARG A 413 3.82 13.79 -4.11
CA ARG A 413 3.45 15.14 -3.67
C ARG A 413 2.78 15.11 -2.29
N GLU A 414 1.89 14.15 -2.06
CA GLU A 414 1.19 14.00 -0.79
C GLU A 414 2.15 13.72 0.36
N LEU A 415 3.11 12.82 0.18
CA LEU A 415 4.13 12.53 1.19
C LEU A 415 5.00 13.76 1.47
N ASN A 416 5.44 14.46 0.43
CA ASN A 416 6.25 15.67 0.56
C ASN A 416 5.55 16.80 1.36
N VAL A 417 4.22 16.88 1.28
CA VAL A 417 3.45 17.88 2.05
C VAL A 417 3.30 17.51 3.52
N ARG A 418 3.33 16.21 3.85
CA ARG A 418 2.97 15.68 5.18
C ARG A 418 4.14 15.36 6.08
N VAL A 419 5.35 15.31 5.55
CA VAL A 419 6.54 14.88 6.29
C VAL A 419 7.54 16.04 6.41
N LYS A 420 8.05 16.27 7.62
CA LYS A 420 9.07 17.30 7.89
C LYS A 420 10.46 16.81 7.50
N ASN A 421 10.86 15.62 7.95
CA ASN A 421 12.19 15.05 7.76
C ASN A 421 12.14 13.70 7.05
N PHE A 422 13.06 13.44 6.16
CA PHE A 422 13.21 12.17 5.46
C PHE A 422 14.52 11.50 5.88
N VAL A 423 14.41 10.30 6.47
CA VAL A 423 15.56 9.52 6.96
C VAL A 423 15.77 8.32 6.05
N SER A 424 16.89 8.29 5.37
CA SER A 424 17.41 7.10 4.71
C SER A 424 18.08 6.24 5.78
N GLY A 425 17.52 5.07 6.02
CA GLY A 425 17.91 4.26 7.16
C GLY A 425 19.22 3.53 6.96
N SER A 426 19.60 2.78 7.98
CA SER A 426 20.82 1.99 8.06
C SER A 426 20.80 0.80 7.08
N ASP A 427 21.84 -0.02 7.12
CA ASP A 427 22.13 -1.17 6.27
C ASP A 427 22.76 -0.82 4.91
N GLN A 428 23.04 -1.82 4.07
CA GLN A 428 23.81 -1.71 2.82
C GLN A 428 22.99 -1.10 1.67
N ILE A 429 22.30 -0.01 1.95
CA ILE A 429 21.41 0.65 0.97
C ILE A 429 22.18 1.37 -0.15
N TRP A 430 23.49 1.51 -0.04
CA TRP A 430 24.39 2.10 -1.05
C TRP A 430 25.33 1.08 -1.70
N ASN A 431 25.04 -0.22 -1.54
CA ASN A 431 25.83 -1.30 -2.12
C ASN A 431 25.30 -1.68 -3.50
N TYR A 432 25.92 -1.19 -4.57
CA TYR A 432 25.52 -1.45 -5.98
C TYR A 432 25.71 -2.90 -6.43
N LYS A 433 26.48 -3.72 -5.69
CA LYS A 433 26.60 -5.17 -5.95
C LYS A 433 25.44 -5.97 -5.37
N LEU A 434 24.72 -5.44 -4.38
CA LEU A 434 23.60 -6.11 -3.73
C LEU A 434 22.25 -5.50 -4.14
N MET A 435 22.21 -4.18 -4.34
CA MET A 435 21.00 -3.43 -4.60
C MET A 435 20.94 -2.98 -6.06
N ARG A 436 19.74 -2.92 -6.61
CA ARG A 436 19.53 -2.33 -7.93
C ARG A 436 19.65 -0.81 -7.85
N ALA A 437 20.13 -0.17 -8.91
CA ALA A 437 20.29 1.29 -8.97
C ALA A 437 18.97 2.04 -8.69
N ASP A 438 17.83 1.57 -9.22
CA ASP A 438 16.51 2.20 -8.98
C ASP A 438 16.03 2.08 -7.52
N ALA A 439 16.45 1.04 -6.81
CA ALA A 439 16.21 0.93 -5.37
C ALA A 439 17.09 1.90 -4.59
N ILE A 440 18.37 2.02 -4.95
CA ILE A 440 19.29 3.00 -4.34
C ILE A 440 18.79 4.41 -4.55
N ASP A 441 18.39 4.79 -5.77
CA ASP A 441 17.78 6.08 -6.08
C ASP A 441 16.58 6.37 -5.16
N SER A 442 15.73 5.36 -4.94
CA SER A 442 14.60 5.45 -4.02
C SER A 442 15.02 5.69 -2.58
N TYR A 443 16.02 4.96 -2.10
CA TYR A 443 16.56 5.13 -0.74
C TYR A 443 17.27 6.48 -0.58
N MET A 444 17.71 7.08 -1.67
CA MET A 444 18.29 8.41 -1.72
C MET A 444 17.28 9.53 -2.00
N PHE A 445 15.98 9.24 -1.90
CA PHE A 445 14.91 10.23 -2.02
C PHE A 445 14.88 10.98 -3.36
N ASP A 446 15.07 10.29 -4.49
CA ASP A 446 14.95 10.88 -5.83
C ASP A 446 13.58 11.53 -6.08
N TYR A 447 12.55 11.12 -5.33
CA TYR A 447 11.15 11.58 -5.39
C TYR A 447 10.83 12.71 -4.38
N VAL A 448 11.74 13.04 -3.47
CA VAL A 448 11.51 14.09 -2.47
C VAL A 448 11.94 15.44 -3.02
N SER A 449 11.02 16.39 -3.07
CA SER A 449 11.20 17.74 -3.60
C SER A 449 11.05 18.82 -2.52
N GLY A 450 11.58 20.01 -2.82
CA GLY A 450 11.45 21.19 -1.97
C GLY A 450 12.39 21.21 -0.76
N TYR A 451 12.05 22.02 0.24
CA TYR A 451 12.87 22.31 1.43
C TYR A 451 12.78 21.23 2.52
N ARG A 452 12.59 19.95 2.13
CA ARG A 452 12.48 18.86 3.10
C ARG A 452 13.86 18.37 3.49
N LYS A 453 14.13 18.28 4.79
CA LYS A 453 15.40 17.82 5.32
C LYS A 453 15.61 16.35 4.99
N LYS A 454 16.74 16.02 4.39
CA LYS A 454 17.16 14.67 4.01
C LYS A 454 18.34 14.25 4.86
N ILE A 455 18.18 13.15 5.54
CA ILE A 455 19.14 12.62 6.53
C ILE A 455 19.52 11.20 6.13
N ALA A 456 20.79 10.88 6.05
CA ALA A 456 21.27 9.51 5.94
C ALA A 456 21.79 9.04 7.30
N TYR A 457 21.14 8.04 7.91
CA TYR A 457 21.57 7.50 9.19
C TYR A 457 22.21 6.13 9.03
N GLY A 458 23.51 6.04 9.26
CA GLY A 458 24.24 4.76 9.29
C GLY A 458 24.15 3.96 7.99
N ALA A 459 23.99 4.61 6.85
CA ALA A 459 23.97 3.95 5.55
C ALA A 459 25.34 3.33 5.24
N SER A 460 25.35 2.21 4.52
CA SER A 460 26.56 1.42 4.28
C SER A 460 26.75 1.13 2.79
N PHE A 461 28.00 1.21 2.33
CA PHE A 461 28.43 0.76 1.01
C PHE A 461 28.73 -0.75 1.00
N GLY A 462 29.01 -1.35 2.17
CA GLY A 462 29.40 -2.75 2.28
C GLY A 462 30.74 -3.08 1.62
N SER A 463 31.57 -2.08 1.34
CA SER A 463 32.87 -2.19 0.68
C SER A 463 33.80 -1.06 1.09
N ASP A 464 35.10 -1.20 0.81
CA ASP A 464 36.11 -0.18 1.09
C ASP A 464 36.18 0.90 0.00
N ASN A 465 35.61 0.65 -1.16
CA ASN A 465 35.56 1.56 -2.29
C ASN A 465 34.13 1.64 -2.83
N PHE A 466 33.81 2.71 -3.56
CA PHE A 466 32.57 2.79 -4.32
C PHE A 466 32.52 1.63 -5.33
N ASN A 467 31.43 0.87 -5.33
CA ASN A 467 31.36 -0.41 -6.06
C ASN A 467 30.34 -0.43 -7.21
N GLY A 468 29.85 0.75 -7.62
CA GLY A 468 29.03 0.95 -8.82
C GLY A 468 29.85 1.33 -10.05
N THR A 469 29.18 1.46 -11.19
CA THR A 469 29.72 1.96 -12.46
C THR A 469 29.96 3.48 -12.39
N GLU A 470 30.64 4.05 -13.38
CA GLU A 470 30.84 5.51 -13.45
C GLU A 470 29.52 6.28 -13.62
N GLU A 471 28.54 5.70 -14.33
CA GLU A 471 27.21 6.29 -14.47
C GLU A 471 26.49 6.31 -13.10
N GLU A 472 26.54 5.20 -12.37
CA GLU A 472 25.98 5.09 -11.03
C GLU A 472 26.71 6.01 -10.03
N LYS A 473 28.03 6.19 -10.17
CA LYS A 473 28.82 7.12 -9.38
C LYS A 473 28.37 8.56 -9.59
N ASN A 474 28.18 8.98 -10.83
CA ASN A 474 27.67 10.31 -11.17
C ASN A 474 26.24 10.53 -10.64
N ARG A 475 25.38 9.50 -10.78
CA ARG A 475 24.02 9.54 -10.25
C ARG A 475 24.01 9.63 -8.73
N PHE A 476 24.82 8.83 -8.05
CA PHE A 476 24.98 8.88 -6.59
C PHE A 476 25.41 10.28 -6.13
N GLN A 477 26.40 10.89 -6.79
CA GLN A 477 26.86 12.25 -6.46
C GLN A 477 25.72 13.28 -6.58
N GLN A 478 24.90 13.21 -7.64
CA GLN A 478 23.75 14.11 -7.81
C GLN A 478 22.72 13.97 -6.70
N LEU A 479 22.53 12.76 -6.16
CA LEU A 479 21.54 12.49 -5.11
C LEU A 479 22.10 12.81 -3.73
N ILE A 480 23.34 12.39 -3.41
CA ILE A 480 23.93 12.60 -2.10
C ILE A 480 24.18 14.08 -1.79
N SER A 481 24.46 14.90 -2.82
CA SER A 481 24.62 16.35 -2.66
C SER A 481 23.34 17.07 -2.19
N LYS A 482 22.18 16.38 -2.21
CA LYS A 482 20.89 16.91 -1.73
C LYS A 482 20.60 16.54 -0.28
N PHE A 483 21.48 15.81 0.38
CA PHE A 483 21.31 15.47 1.79
C PHE A 483 21.86 16.58 2.69
N ASP A 484 21.11 16.93 3.71
CA ASP A 484 21.49 17.94 4.68
C ASP A 484 22.53 17.42 5.66
N VAL A 485 22.38 16.18 6.11
CA VAL A 485 23.33 15.50 7.01
C VAL A 485 23.48 14.03 6.67
N VAL A 486 24.70 13.54 6.75
CA VAL A 486 25.04 12.16 6.35
C VAL A 486 25.90 11.49 7.43
N SER A 487 25.53 10.27 7.76
CA SER A 487 26.36 9.37 8.58
C SER A 487 26.46 7.99 7.96
N THR A 488 27.53 7.28 8.28
CA THR A 488 27.79 5.91 7.84
C THR A 488 27.96 4.99 9.03
N ARG A 489 27.78 3.71 8.82
CA ARG A 489 27.93 2.70 9.86
C ARG A 489 29.41 2.23 10.04
N GLU A 490 30.17 2.32 8.97
CA GLU A 490 31.59 1.93 8.93
C GLU A 490 32.51 3.11 8.54
N ASP A 491 33.77 3.06 8.95
CA ASP A 491 34.73 4.13 8.70
C ASP A 491 35.17 4.21 7.23
N SER A 492 35.16 3.08 6.49
CA SER A 492 35.40 3.06 5.04
C SER A 492 34.35 3.91 4.28
N GLY A 493 33.10 3.91 4.72
CA GLY A 493 32.04 4.74 4.14
C GLY A 493 32.33 6.24 4.24
N LYS A 494 33.01 6.70 5.31
CA LYS A 494 33.45 8.10 5.43
C LYS A 494 34.51 8.45 4.36
N ALA A 495 35.45 7.53 4.11
CA ALA A 495 36.46 7.73 3.09
C ALA A 495 35.85 7.84 1.70
N ILE A 496 34.90 6.94 1.37
CA ILE A 496 34.14 6.98 0.10
C ILE A 496 33.37 8.30 -0.04
N LEU A 497 32.63 8.73 0.98
CA LEU A 497 31.83 9.97 0.92
C LEU A 497 32.71 11.23 0.78
N LYS A 498 33.93 11.21 1.32
CA LYS A 498 34.88 12.29 1.15
C LYS A 498 35.27 12.51 -0.31
N GLU A 499 35.32 11.46 -1.13
CA GLU A 499 35.53 11.58 -2.58
C GLU A 499 34.41 12.35 -3.28
N PHE A 500 33.20 12.31 -2.74
CA PHE A 500 32.03 13.07 -3.21
C PHE A 500 31.90 14.46 -2.55
N GLY A 501 32.87 14.88 -1.76
CA GLY A 501 32.87 16.18 -1.05
C GLY A 501 31.93 16.18 0.18
N ILE A 502 31.46 15.03 0.64
CA ILE A 502 30.55 14.91 1.78
C ILE A 502 31.35 14.61 3.05
N ASN A 503 31.11 15.42 4.10
CA ASN A 503 31.68 15.17 5.43
C ASN A 503 30.70 14.34 6.26
N ALA A 504 30.98 13.05 6.45
CA ALA A 504 30.14 12.13 7.16
C ALA A 504 30.72 11.68 8.50
N GLN A 505 29.84 11.38 9.47
CA GLN A 505 30.23 10.81 10.75
C GLN A 505 29.97 9.31 10.78
N SER A 506 30.84 8.53 11.47
CA SER A 506 30.57 7.12 11.76
C SER A 506 29.67 7.03 12.98
N VAL A 507 28.57 6.24 12.86
CA VAL A 507 27.58 6.01 13.91
C VAL A 507 27.35 4.52 14.12
N LEU A 508 26.84 4.13 15.27
CA LEU A 508 26.45 2.74 15.51
C LEU A 508 25.14 2.40 14.78
N ASP A 509 24.99 1.12 14.46
CA ASP A 509 23.74 0.59 13.94
C ASP A 509 22.58 0.88 14.92
N PRO A 510 21.36 1.19 14.44
CA PRO A 510 20.21 1.44 15.30
C PRO A 510 19.93 0.33 16.32
N VAL A 511 20.21 -0.93 15.98
CA VAL A 511 20.03 -2.07 16.89
C VAL A 511 20.82 -1.86 18.20
N MET A 512 22.00 -1.23 18.14
CA MET A 512 22.86 -0.95 19.28
C MET A 512 22.41 0.23 20.15
N LEU A 513 21.38 0.98 19.70
CA LEU A 513 20.97 2.26 20.32
C LEU A 513 19.68 2.20 21.11
N VAL A 514 18.91 1.18 20.95
CA VAL A 514 17.62 1.00 21.61
C VAL A 514 17.76 0.16 22.87
N ASP A 515 16.79 0.26 23.76
CA ASP A 515 16.70 -0.61 24.90
C ASP A 515 16.37 -2.04 24.44
N LYS A 516 17.05 -3.05 25.02
CA LYS A 516 16.84 -4.45 24.68
C LYS A 516 15.39 -4.91 24.90
N ASN A 517 14.63 -4.22 25.74
CA ASN A 517 13.24 -4.56 26.03
C ASN A 517 12.37 -4.61 24.78
N ILE A 518 12.67 -3.82 23.74
CA ILE A 518 11.92 -3.88 22.47
C ILE A 518 12.11 -5.22 21.75
N PHE A 519 13.30 -5.79 21.84
CA PHE A 519 13.60 -7.12 21.31
C PHE A 519 13.07 -8.23 22.21
N ASP A 520 13.08 -7.99 23.53
CA ASP A 520 12.49 -8.91 24.51
C ASP A 520 10.98 -9.05 24.31
N GLU A 521 10.29 -7.97 23.99
CA GLU A 521 8.86 -7.97 23.66
C GLU A 521 8.60 -8.82 22.41
N LEU A 522 9.40 -8.65 21.34
CA LEU A 522 9.28 -9.48 20.14
C LEU A 522 9.57 -10.96 20.45
N ALA A 523 10.68 -11.25 21.13
CA ALA A 523 11.06 -12.63 21.50
C ALA A 523 10.02 -13.33 22.39
N SER A 524 9.26 -12.57 23.19
CA SER A 524 8.17 -13.11 24.02
C SER A 524 7.00 -13.68 23.23
N LYS A 525 6.87 -13.31 21.95
CA LYS A 525 5.83 -13.78 21.01
C LYS A 525 6.28 -15.02 20.23
N ALA A 526 7.48 -15.53 20.48
CA ALA A 526 8.00 -16.74 19.84
C ALA A 526 7.08 -17.94 20.07
N LEU A 527 6.90 -18.75 19.05
CA LEU A 527 6.14 -19.99 19.12
C LEU A 527 6.98 -21.17 19.61
N VAL A 528 8.30 -21.07 19.49
CA VAL A 528 9.25 -22.08 19.97
C VAL A 528 9.24 -22.13 21.49
N LYS A 529 9.07 -23.35 22.03
CA LYS A 529 9.17 -23.61 23.48
C LYS A 529 10.60 -23.99 23.81
N MET A 530 11.32 -23.10 24.49
CA MET A 530 12.69 -23.39 24.96
C MET A 530 12.62 -24.03 26.32
N ASN A 531 13.08 -25.29 26.39
CA ASN A 531 13.27 -26.03 27.66
C ASN A 531 14.74 -25.89 28.12
N GLY A 532 15.13 -24.69 28.60
CA GLY A 532 16.47 -24.40 29.09
C GLY A 532 17.41 -23.82 28.00
N GLY A 533 18.37 -23.00 28.42
CA GLY A 533 19.21 -22.17 27.54
C GLY A 533 20.64 -22.72 27.31
N ASN A 534 20.92 -24.01 27.54
CA ASN A 534 22.26 -24.54 27.42
C ASN A 534 22.53 -25.08 26.02
N TYR A 535 22.62 -24.19 25.02
CA TYR A 535 22.97 -24.60 23.65
C TYR A 535 23.85 -23.58 22.96
N MET A 536 24.54 -24.00 21.91
CA MET A 536 25.23 -23.15 20.95
C MET A 536 24.30 -22.87 19.79
N PHE A 537 24.03 -21.58 19.52
CA PHE A 537 23.24 -21.13 18.39
C PHE A 537 24.14 -20.79 17.21
N THR A 538 23.81 -21.28 16.03
CA THR A 538 24.48 -20.87 14.80
C THR A 538 23.53 -20.19 13.85
N TYR A 539 24.01 -19.11 13.25
CA TYR A 539 23.27 -18.40 12.19
C TYR A 539 24.23 -17.96 11.09
N PHE A 540 24.07 -18.53 9.90
CA PHE A 540 24.89 -18.20 8.75
C PHE A 540 24.04 -17.54 7.65
N VAL A 541 24.43 -16.31 7.27
CA VAL A 541 23.87 -15.61 6.11
C VAL A 541 24.35 -16.27 4.82
N LEU A 542 25.58 -16.73 4.80
CA LEU A 542 26.25 -17.38 3.66
C LEU A 542 26.84 -18.72 4.09
N PRO A 543 26.03 -19.80 4.18
CA PRO A 543 26.52 -21.14 4.47
C PRO A 543 27.46 -21.58 3.35
N ASN A 544 28.72 -21.84 3.65
CA ASN A 544 29.76 -22.24 2.70
C ASN A 544 30.84 -23.14 3.35
N LYS A 545 31.82 -23.58 2.56
CA LYS A 545 32.90 -24.49 3.00
C LYS A 545 33.70 -24.03 4.23
N SER A 546 33.92 -22.72 4.38
CA SER A 546 34.69 -22.17 5.49
C SER A 546 34.06 -22.42 6.88
N LYS A 547 32.78 -22.75 6.87
CA LYS A 547 31.95 -22.96 8.07
C LYS A 547 31.74 -24.45 8.39
N ILE A 548 32.17 -25.36 7.53
CA ILE A 548 32.08 -26.79 7.76
C ILE A 548 33.00 -27.18 8.92
N GLY A 549 32.50 -27.98 9.86
CA GLY A 549 33.22 -28.41 11.04
C GLY A 549 32.93 -27.61 12.31
N PHE A 550 31.96 -26.67 12.27
CA PHE A 550 31.56 -25.89 13.44
C PHE A 550 30.90 -26.75 14.54
N GLU A 551 30.37 -27.91 14.21
CA GLU A 551 29.83 -28.90 15.19
C GLU A 551 30.84 -29.33 16.25
N LYS A 552 32.12 -29.40 15.88
CA LYS A 552 33.20 -29.70 16.82
C LYS A 552 33.36 -28.67 17.92
N ILE A 553 32.91 -27.44 17.66
CA ILE A 553 32.90 -26.36 18.68
C ILE A 553 31.86 -26.70 19.75
N ALA A 554 30.66 -27.13 19.34
CA ALA A 554 29.61 -27.53 20.27
C ALA A 554 30.02 -28.77 21.09
N GLU A 555 30.62 -29.76 20.45
CA GLU A 555 31.21 -30.93 21.13
C GLU A 555 32.25 -30.53 22.18
N LYS A 556 33.15 -29.61 21.83
CA LYS A 556 34.18 -29.11 22.74
C LYS A 556 33.62 -28.34 23.93
N LEU A 557 32.56 -27.58 23.69
CA LEU A 557 31.86 -26.79 24.73
C LEU A 557 30.88 -27.65 25.57
N ASP A 558 30.69 -28.91 25.20
CA ASP A 558 29.76 -29.87 25.82
C ASP A 558 28.31 -29.29 25.86
N VAL A 559 27.84 -28.77 24.74
CA VAL A 559 26.50 -28.22 24.61
C VAL A 559 25.83 -28.69 23.32
N PRO A 560 24.49 -28.89 23.32
CA PRO A 560 23.74 -29.10 22.10
C PRO A 560 23.86 -27.92 21.16
N GLN A 561 23.71 -28.17 19.86
CA GLN A 561 23.71 -27.10 18.83
C GLN A 561 22.32 -26.91 18.20
N LEU A 562 22.00 -25.69 17.87
CA LEU A 562 20.83 -25.29 17.12
C LEU A 562 21.27 -24.47 15.89
N ASN A 563 21.07 -25.04 14.72
CA ASN A 563 21.54 -24.46 13.46
C ASN A 563 20.44 -23.72 12.72
N THR A 564 20.77 -22.53 12.27
CA THR A 564 19.87 -21.73 11.42
C THR A 564 20.69 -21.10 10.28
N ILE A 565 20.01 -20.85 9.16
CA ILE A 565 20.60 -20.17 8.01
C ILE A 565 19.68 -19.01 7.57
N ASN A 566 20.15 -18.21 6.61
CA ASN A 566 19.38 -17.11 6.06
C ASN A 566 17.98 -17.55 5.60
N CYS A 567 16.98 -16.77 5.95
CA CYS A 567 15.58 -17.03 5.57
C CYS A 567 15.28 -16.80 4.06
N ASP A 568 16.19 -16.16 3.32
CA ASP A 568 16.05 -15.98 1.86
C ASP A 568 16.59 -17.19 1.08
N ARG A 569 15.79 -18.25 1.05
CA ARG A 569 16.13 -19.49 0.34
C ARG A 569 16.39 -19.26 -1.15
N GLN A 570 15.64 -18.38 -1.81
CA GLN A 570 15.84 -18.10 -3.24
C GLN A 570 17.21 -17.47 -3.50
N MET A 571 17.67 -16.60 -2.59
CA MET A 571 19.01 -16.06 -2.67
C MET A 571 20.07 -17.14 -2.50
N LEU A 572 19.91 -18.04 -1.52
CA LEU A 572 20.85 -19.13 -1.24
C LEU A 572 20.95 -20.11 -2.43
N GLU A 573 19.81 -20.46 -3.04
CA GLU A 573 19.76 -21.33 -4.23
C GLU A 573 20.41 -20.64 -5.45
N ARG A 574 20.07 -19.36 -5.71
CA ARG A 574 20.65 -18.58 -6.81
C ARG A 574 22.17 -18.44 -6.72
N LEU A 575 22.68 -18.32 -5.50
CA LEU A 575 24.12 -18.23 -5.22
C LEU A 575 24.81 -19.61 -5.07
N ASN A 576 24.05 -20.71 -5.24
CA ASN A 576 24.52 -22.09 -5.08
C ASN A 576 25.17 -22.39 -3.72
N LEU A 577 24.71 -21.71 -2.66
CA LEU A 577 25.31 -21.82 -1.32
C LEU A 577 24.83 -23.05 -0.54
N LEU A 578 23.71 -23.67 -0.95
CA LEU A 578 23.15 -24.85 -0.33
C LEU A 578 23.73 -26.18 -0.87
N ALA A 579 24.42 -26.17 -2.01
CA ALA A 579 24.87 -27.36 -2.69
C ALA A 579 25.88 -28.21 -1.87
N GLU A 580 26.64 -27.59 -0.96
CA GLU A 580 27.64 -28.23 -0.12
C GLU A 580 27.28 -28.16 1.38
N TRP A 581 26.03 -27.72 1.70
CA TRP A 581 25.56 -27.57 3.07
C TRP A 581 24.75 -28.81 3.50
N GLU A 582 25.35 -29.72 4.19
CA GLU A 582 24.75 -31.01 4.61
C GLU A 582 24.20 -30.97 6.05
N TYR A 583 24.36 -29.85 6.76
CA TYR A 583 23.91 -29.75 8.15
C TYR A 583 22.41 -29.51 8.24
N PRO A 584 21.69 -30.17 9.14
CA PRO A 584 20.31 -29.88 9.43
C PRO A 584 20.18 -28.46 10.00
N TYR A 585 19.12 -27.74 9.59
CA TYR A 585 18.82 -26.39 10.05
C TYR A 585 17.32 -26.18 10.16
N GLU A 586 16.92 -25.24 11.03
CA GLU A 586 15.53 -24.83 11.16
C GLU A 586 15.14 -23.96 9.98
N GLU A 587 14.10 -24.41 9.24
CA GLU A 587 13.54 -23.67 8.09
C GLU A 587 12.41 -22.74 8.51
N ASN A 588 12.24 -21.63 7.78
CA ASN A 588 11.10 -20.72 7.90
C ASN A 588 10.84 -20.15 9.30
N LEU A 589 11.91 -19.94 10.06
CA LEU A 589 11.81 -19.31 11.37
C LEU A 589 11.14 -17.94 11.26
N LYS A 590 10.25 -17.65 12.21
CA LYS A 590 9.76 -16.28 12.41
C LYS A 590 10.86 -15.43 13.06
N LEU A 591 10.72 -14.11 12.90
CA LEU A 591 11.66 -13.18 13.52
C LEU A 591 11.70 -13.33 15.04
N GLU A 592 10.55 -13.56 15.65
CA GLU A 592 10.39 -13.76 17.10
C GLU A 592 11.11 -15.01 17.56
N ASP A 593 11.03 -16.10 16.80
CA ASP A 593 11.69 -17.36 17.10
C ASP A 593 13.22 -17.22 17.00
N TRP A 594 13.70 -16.53 15.94
CA TRP A 594 15.12 -16.25 15.75
C TRP A 594 15.72 -15.41 16.89
N LEU A 595 14.99 -14.36 17.33
CA LEU A 595 15.37 -13.55 18.50
C LEU A 595 15.36 -14.38 19.79
N CYS A 596 14.35 -15.22 19.98
CA CYS A 596 14.23 -16.10 21.13
C CYS A 596 15.43 -17.05 21.23
N TYR A 597 15.87 -17.61 20.10
CA TYR A 597 17.04 -18.50 20.06
C TYR A 597 18.33 -17.77 20.43
N ILE A 598 18.60 -16.57 19.91
CA ILE A 598 19.78 -15.78 20.30
C ILE A 598 19.74 -15.43 21.78
N LYS A 599 18.60 -14.92 22.25
CA LYS A 599 18.42 -14.48 23.65
C LYS A 599 18.71 -15.59 24.66
N ASN A 600 18.33 -16.83 24.35
CA ASN A 600 18.43 -17.95 25.26
C ASN A 600 19.67 -18.83 25.04
N SER A 601 20.50 -18.59 24.01
CA SER A 601 21.72 -19.34 23.78
C SER A 601 22.80 -19.04 24.83
N LEU A 602 23.74 -19.94 25.02
CA LEU A 602 24.99 -19.68 25.75
C LEU A 602 26.07 -19.11 24.86
N TYR A 603 26.16 -19.65 23.65
CA TYR A 603 27.19 -19.35 22.68
C TYR A 603 26.57 -19.07 21.32
N VAL A 604 27.22 -18.22 20.54
CA VAL A 604 26.77 -17.85 19.19
C VAL A 604 27.92 -17.98 18.18
N ILE A 605 27.71 -18.72 17.11
CA ILE A 605 28.62 -18.78 15.97
C ILE A 605 27.89 -18.22 14.73
N THR A 606 28.49 -17.21 14.09
CA THR A 606 27.79 -16.52 13.03
C THR A 606 28.71 -15.84 12.01
N ASP A 607 28.20 -15.53 10.83
CA ASP A 607 28.78 -14.62 9.86
C ASP A 607 27.91 -13.35 9.66
N SER A 608 26.93 -13.14 10.54
CA SER A 608 25.99 -12.04 10.48
C SER A 608 26.40 -10.88 11.39
N PHE A 609 26.53 -9.69 10.81
CA PHE A 609 26.74 -8.45 11.57
C PHE A 609 25.69 -8.22 12.66
N HIS A 610 24.41 -8.39 12.31
CA HIS A 610 23.33 -8.14 13.28
C HIS A 610 23.24 -9.22 14.36
N CYS A 611 23.61 -10.45 14.04
CA CYS A 611 23.73 -11.49 15.05
C CYS A 611 24.83 -11.17 16.05
N VAL A 612 25.97 -10.61 15.61
CA VAL A 612 27.01 -10.05 16.50
C VAL A 612 26.49 -8.93 17.37
N CYS A 613 25.75 -7.97 16.78
CA CYS A 613 25.12 -6.87 17.55
C CYS A 613 24.20 -7.41 18.66
N LEU A 614 23.35 -8.38 18.34
CA LEU A 614 22.45 -8.99 19.33
C LEU A 614 23.20 -9.83 20.36
N SER A 615 24.31 -10.48 19.99
CA SER A 615 25.18 -11.18 20.94
C SER A 615 25.78 -10.22 21.95
N LEU A 616 26.23 -9.04 21.52
CA LEU A 616 26.69 -8.00 22.43
C LEU A 616 25.57 -7.47 23.36
N ILE A 617 24.35 -7.24 22.82
CA ILE A 617 23.19 -6.76 23.57
C ILE A 617 22.72 -7.80 24.62
N TYR A 618 22.72 -9.08 24.27
CA TYR A 618 22.28 -10.17 25.15
C TYR A 618 23.40 -10.78 25.97
N HIS A 619 24.61 -10.22 25.90
CA HIS A 619 25.82 -10.70 26.59
C HIS A 619 26.11 -12.20 26.32
N LYS A 620 26.12 -12.53 25.02
CA LYS A 620 26.45 -13.90 24.54
C LYS A 620 27.89 -13.98 24.06
N ASN A 621 28.62 -14.95 24.54
CA ASN A 621 29.92 -15.25 23.95
C ASN A 621 29.74 -15.67 22.48
N PHE A 622 30.52 -15.09 21.58
CA PHE A 622 30.34 -15.33 20.15
C PHE A 622 31.66 -15.43 19.40
N ILE A 623 31.61 -16.08 18.26
CA ILE A 623 32.67 -16.07 17.24
C ILE A 623 32.05 -15.65 15.91
N PHE A 624 32.69 -14.74 15.21
CA PHE A 624 32.36 -14.38 13.84
C PHE A 624 33.29 -15.14 12.86
N ILE A 625 32.69 -16.02 12.01
CA ILE A 625 33.42 -16.75 10.98
C ILE A 625 33.36 -15.97 9.66
N LYS A 626 34.50 -15.47 9.21
CA LYS A 626 34.63 -14.64 8.02
C LYS A 626 34.26 -15.36 6.72
N GLY A 627 35.02 -16.41 6.36
CA GLY A 627 34.83 -17.21 5.15
C GLY A 627 35.03 -16.50 3.82
N ASP A 628 35.09 -17.25 2.72
CA ASP A 628 35.44 -16.79 1.37
C ASP A 628 34.46 -15.77 0.77
N ALA A 629 33.24 -15.73 1.26
CA ALA A 629 32.20 -14.83 0.73
C ALA A 629 32.14 -13.47 1.46
N THR A 630 32.81 -13.30 2.60
CA THR A 630 32.74 -12.08 3.42
C THR A 630 33.42 -10.88 2.79
N GLU A 631 34.37 -11.09 1.88
CA GLU A 631 34.94 -9.99 1.07
C GLU A 631 33.87 -9.29 0.20
N LYS A 632 32.81 -10.00 -0.15
CA LYS A 632 31.68 -9.47 -0.94
C LYS A 632 30.57 -8.85 -0.09
N THR A 633 30.50 -9.13 1.21
CA THR A 633 29.36 -8.84 2.07
C THR A 633 29.59 -7.83 3.20
N GLY A 634 30.76 -7.21 3.28
CA GLY A 634 31.01 -6.09 4.19
C GLY A 634 31.54 -6.48 5.56
N LEU A 635 32.71 -7.15 5.60
CA LEU A 635 33.49 -7.38 6.81
C LEU A 635 33.76 -6.09 7.59
N GLN A 636 33.89 -4.95 6.89
CA GLN A 636 34.17 -3.62 7.41
C GLN A 636 33.24 -3.20 8.54
N ARG A 637 31.95 -3.58 8.46
CA ARG A 637 30.96 -3.27 9.50
C ARG A 637 31.27 -3.97 10.81
N VAL A 638 31.57 -5.26 10.74
CA VAL A 638 31.92 -6.09 11.91
C VAL A 638 33.25 -5.63 12.47
N THR A 639 34.27 -5.44 11.61
CA THR A 639 35.60 -4.96 12.02
C THR A 639 35.50 -3.59 12.69
N SER A 640 34.74 -2.63 12.12
CA SER A 640 34.54 -1.31 12.72
C SER A 640 33.88 -1.40 14.10
N LEU A 641 32.87 -2.25 14.27
CA LEU A 641 32.20 -2.45 15.57
C LEU A 641 33.13 -3.11 16.60
N LEU A 642 33.73 -4.25 16.22
CA LEU A 642 34.54 -5.04 17.14
C LEU A 642 35.87 -4.35 17.52
N ASN A 643 36.41 -3.50 16.65
CA ASN A 643 37.52 -2.63 16.97
C ASN A 643 37.19 -1.64 18.11
N LYS A 644 35.96 -1.08 18.09
CA LYS A 644 35.51 -0.13 19.13
C LYS A 644 35.40 -0.77 20.52
N VAL A 645 35.22 -2.09 20.58
CA VAL A 645 35.04 -2.84 21.83
C VAL A 645 36.21 -3.77 22.16
N GLY A 646 37.29 -3.74 21.37
CA GLY A 646 38.51 -4.54 21.62
C GLY A 646 38.34 -6.04 21.36
N LEU A 647 37.42 -6.45 20.49
CA LEU A 647 37.07 -7.86 20.21
C LEU A 647 37.42 -8.29 18.77
N LEU A 648 38.44 -7.67 18.14
CA LEU A 648 38.85 -8.06 16.77
C LEU A 648 39.31 -9.52 16.68
N ASN A 649 39.86 -10.08 17.74
CA ASN A 649 40.28 -11.47 17.83
C ASN A 649 39.08 -12.46 17.72
N HIS A 650 37.84 -12.03 17.94
CA HIS A 650 36.65 -12.85 17.74
C HIS A 650 36.26 -12.99 16.25
N ILE A 651 37.02 -12.39 15.34
CA ILE A 651 36.87 -12.61 13.90
C ILE A 651 37.88 -13.66 13.47
N VAL A 652 37.41 -14.83 13.02
CA VAL A 652 38.23 -15.91 12.55
C VAL A 652 37.95 -16.25 11.09
N GLU A 653 38.90 -16.88 10.39
CA GLU A 653 38.78 -17.16 8.96
C GLU A 653 37.82 -18.34 8.67
N ASN A 654 37.83 -19.37 9.52
CA ASN A 654 37.08 -20.61 9.31
C ASN A 654 36.78 -21.33 10.62
N ALA A 655 35.98 -22.41 10.52
CA ALA A 655 35.59 -23.20 11.68
C ALA A 655 36.78 -23.87 12.41
N LYS A 656 37.88 -24.16 11.71
CA LYS A 656 39.08 -24.72 12.31
C LYS A 656 39.79 -23.71 13.23
N GLU A 657 39.90 -22.46 12.80
CA GLU A 657 40.42 -21.39 13.65
C GLU A 657 39.49 -21.12 14.84
N ALA A 658 38.17 -21.16 14.61
CA ALA A 658 37.18 -21.02 15.67
C ALA A 658 37.35 -22.09 16.75
N LEU A 659 37.63 -23.33 16.37
CA LEU A 659 37.91 -24.42 17.31
C LEU A 659 39.19 -24.15 18.11
N SER A 660 40.27 -23.71 17.45
CA SER A 660 41.52 -23.34 18.12
C SER A 660 41.34 -22.19 19.10
N PHE A 661 40.49 -21.22 18.76
CA PHE A 661 40.15 -20.08 19.61
C PHE A 661 39.43 -20.54 20.91
N VAL A 662 38.56 -21.53 20.81
CA VAL A 662 37.92 -22.16 21.97
C VAL A 662 38.93 -22.97 22.79
N ASP A 663 39.84 -23.72 22.15
CA ASP A 663 40.87 -24.50 22.83
C ASP A 663 41.82 -23.64 23.66
N ASN A 664 42.11 -22.44 23.21
CA ASN A 664 42.95 -21.46 23.92
C ASN A 664 42.20 -20.69 25.03
N ASN A 665 40.94 -21.01 25.30
CA ASN A 665 40.07 -20.32 26.28
C ASN A 665 39.90 -18.81 26.02
N GLU A 666 39.95 -18.41 24.77
CA GLU A 666 39.82 -17.01 24.33
C GLU A 666 38.34 -16.61 24.08
N PHE A 667 37.40 -17.54 24.27
CA PHE A 667 35.98 -17.38 23.92
C PHE A 667 35.19 -16.52 24.90
N ASN A 668 35.71 -16.31 26.12
CA ASN A 668 34.97 -15.56 27.14
C ASN A 668 35.13 -14.06 26.96
N ILE A 669 34.00 -13.35 26.91
CA ILE A 669 33.92 -11.90 26.73
C ILE A 669 33.65 -11.22 28.06
N ASP A 670 34.46 -10.21 28.41
CA ASP A 670 34.17 -9.30 29.52
C ASP A 670 33.15 -8.24 29.06
N PHE A 671 31.88 -8.55 29.26
CA PHE A 671 30.77 -7.65 28.86
C PHE A 671 30.73 -6.37 29.69
N GLY A 672 31.27 -6.34 30.90
CA GLY A 672 31.41 -5.10 31.67
C GLY A 672 32.29 -4.07 30.95
N LYS A 673 33.45 -4.53 30.47
CA LYS A 673 34.35 -3.70 29.66
C LYS A 673 33.75 -3.34 28.30
N VAL A 674 33.04 -4.26 27.65
CA VAL A 674 32.32 -3.98 26.39
C VAL A 674 31.31 -2.85 26.55
N GLU A 675 30.48 -2.90 27.59
CA GLU A 675 29.49 -1.88 27.87
C GLU A 675 30.13 -0.49 28.15
N GLU A 676 31.22 -0.48 28.93
CA GLU A 676 31.99 0.75 29.16
C GLU A 676 32.51 1.38 27.87
N LEU A 677 33.07 0.57 26.97
CA LEU A 677 33.60 1.01 25.69
C LEU A 677 32.51 1.45 24.71
N LEU A 678 31.30 0.82 24.73
CA LEU A 678 30.19 1.15 23.84
C LEU A 678 29.43 2.41 24.27
N ALA A 679 29.38 2.71 25.56
CA ALA A 679 28.56 3.80 26.12
C ALA A 679 28.79 5.16 25.40
N PRO A 680 30.03 5.63 25.19
CA PRO A 680 30.28 6.90 24.48
C PRO A 680 29.81 6.88 23.01
N TYR A 681 29.97 5.76 22.32
CA TYR A 681 29.51 5.64 20.91
C TYR A 681 27.99 5.58 20.81
N ARG A 682 27.31 4.93 21.76
CA ARG A 682 25.83 4.94 21.84
C ARG A 682 25.32 6.36 22.08
N TRP A 683 25.89 7.07 23.05
CA TRP A 683 25.52 8.45 23.35
C TRP A 683 25.74 9.37 22.14
N GLN A 684 26.90 9.28 21.50
CA GLN A 684 27.27 10.10 20.33
C GLN A 684 26.32 9.84 19.16
N SER A 685 26.02 8.58 18.87
CA SER A 685 25.14 8.19 17.76
C SER A 685 23.68 8.63 17.97
N ARG A 686 23.17 8.49 19.21
CA ARG A 686 21.83 8.96 19.57
C ARG A 686 21.72 10.49 19.49
N ASN A 687 22.71 11.19 20.01
CA ASN A 687 22.73 12.65 19.96
C ASN A 687 22.87 13.16 18.52
N TRP A 688 23.68 12.51 17.69
CA TRP A 688 23.81 12.86 16.29
C TRP A 688 22.46 12.78 15.58
N LEU A 689 21.73 11.65 15.75
CA LEU A 689 20.41 11.47 15.13
C LEU A 689 19.41 12.51 15.66
N ARG A 690 19.38 12.74 16.97
CA ARG A 690 18.47 13.72 17.59
C ARG A 690 18.73 15.12 17.05
N LYS A 691 19.98 15.57 16.99
CA LYS A 691 20.35 16.87 16.42
C LYS A 691 20.04 16.98 14.93
N ALA A 692 20.22 15.88 14.18
CA ALA A 692 19.86 15.82 12.77
C ALA A 692 18.37 16.02 12.52
N LEU A 693 17.51 15.57 13.44
CA LEU A 693 16.05 15.61 13.33
C LEU A 693 15.43 16.91 13.87
N ILE A 694 16.03 17.50 14.92
CA ILE A 694 15.54 18.71 15.57
C ILE A 694 16.33 19.91 15.00
N ASP A 695 15.64 20.92 14.53
CA ASP A 695 16.29 22.20 14.20
C ASP A 695 16.70 22.91 15.49
N GLU A 696 17.90 23.49 15.54
CA GLU A 696 18.45 24.11 16.76
C GLU A 696 17.69 25.37 17.23
N GLU A 697 16.60 25.75 16.54
CA GLU A 697 15.78 26.92 16.86
C GLU A 697 14.42 26.57 17.52
N GLU A 698 14.16 25.29 17.83
CA GLU A 698 13.05 24.81 18.65
C GLU A 698 13.63 24.13 19.93
#